data_a155c2a2fad767cfb8775fba843491cc
#
_entry.id   a155c2a2fad767cfb8775fba843491cc
#
_cell.length_a   1.000
_cell.length_b   1.000
_cell.length_c   1.000
_cell.angle_alpha   90.00
_cell.angle_beta   90.00
_cell.angle_gamma   90.00
#
_symmetry.space_group_name_H-M   'P 1'
#
loop_
_entity.id
_entity.type
_entity.pdbx_description
1 polymer ?
#
loop_
_entity_poly.entity_id
_entity_poly.type
_entity_poly.pdbx_seq_one_letter_code
_entity_poly.pdbx_strand_id
1 'polypeptide(L)'
;MRHGRLRAATATFAVGAVVAAGLALAAPAGATATASGTSGTSGAGVKHVCAKPTERHQLACDALVRTDVAQPHAFSLTAVSPDATPSGFGPGDLQSAYGLSANGGAGQTVAIVDAQDDPNAESDLATYRTQYGLPACTTANGCFKKIDQNGGTSYPTSDTGWAGEISLDLDMVSAVAPNAHILLVEATSATMSDLGASVNQAVAQGAKFVSNSYGGAEDSTDTSADSQYFNHPGVAITASSGDSGYGAQYPAGSPGVISVGGTSLTRDSSSRGWSESVWGTSSGGQGAGSGCSAYEPKPSWQTDSGCANRTISDVSAVADPATGVAVYQTYGGSGWAVYGGTSASSPIIAAVYADAGTPGAGDNPAKYPYAHTNALNDVTSGANGTCSPAYLCTAGAGYDGPTGLGTPNGLAAFTAGGSTGGNTVTVTGPGSQSGTVGTAASLQIHASDSASGQTLSYSATGLPAGLSINSSSGLISGTPTTAGSDNVTVTAKDGTGASGSASFTWTIAGSGGGTCTGGGQLLGNAGFETGTASPWTASSGVIDNSAGEAAHSGSWKAWLDGYGTTHTDTLSQSVTIPAGCKASFSFWLHVDTAETGSTAYDKLTVQANSTTLHTYSNVDAGTGYVQRTFDLSSFAGQTVTLKFTGTEDSSLQTSFVIDDAALNAS
;
A
#
# COMPACT_ATOMS: atom_id res chain seq x y z
N MET A 1 -23.34 -26.31 -33.47
CA MET A 1 -22.15 -26.55 -34.31
C MET A 1 -20.97 -26.05 -33.46
N ARG A 2 -20.18 -26.97 -32.98
CA ARG A 2 -19.02 -26.65 -32.13
C ARG A 2 -17.89 -26.14 -33.03
N HIS A 3 -17.37 -24.96 -32.78
CA HIS A 3 -16.16 -24.50 -33.43
C HIS A 3 -14.98 -25.29 -32.81
N GLY A 4 -14.31 -26.08 -33.64
CA GLY A 4 -13.15 -26.84 -33.19
C GLY A 4 -12.05 -25.90 -32.73
N ARG A 5 -11.45 -26.22 -31.62
CA ARG A 5 -10.23 -25.57 -31.11
C ARG A 5 -9.11 -25.87 -32.13
N LEU A 6 -8.74 -24.86 -32.91
CA LEU A 6 -7.65 -25.01 -33.90
C LEU A 6 -6.31 -24.99 -33.15
N ARG A 7 -5.65 -26.12 -33.12
CA ARG A 7 -4.22 -26.16 -32.78
C ARG A 7 -3.40 -25.82 -34.03
N ALA A 8 -2.52 -24.83 -33.90
CA ALA A 8 -1.56 -24.50 -34.94
C ALA A 8 -0.54 -25.65 -35.09
N ALA A 9 -0.57 -26.29 -36.24
CA ALA A 9 0.43 -27.30 -36.62
C ALA A 9 1.73 -26.58 -37.00
N THR A 10 2.81 -26.95 -36.34
CA THR A 10 4.19 -26.54 -36.67
C THR A 10 4.57 -27.11 -38.02
N ALA A 11 4.75 -26.30 -39.04
CA ALA A 11 5.35 -26.68 -40.31
C ALA A 11 6.84 -26.33 -40.28
N THR A 12 7.64 -27.41 -40.27
CA THR A 12 9.08 -27.37 -40.43
C THR A 12 9.43 -27.10 -41.90
N PHE A 13 10.16 -26.05 -42.21
CA PHE A 13 10.84 -25.91 -43.50
C PHE A 13 12.35 -25.87 -43.32
N ALA A 14 12.98 -26.68 -44.12
CA ALA A 14 14.41 -26.94 -44.15
C ALA A 14 15.17 -25.91 -44.98
N VAL A 15 16.30 -25.50 -44.47
CA VAL A 15 17.63 -25.25 -45.05
C VAL A 15 17.74 -24.80 -46.50
N GLY A 16 18.31 -23.67 -46.72
CA GLY A 16 19.02 -23.24 -47.92
C GLY A 16 20.22 -22.37 -47.58
N ALA A 17 21.40 -22.97 -47.61
CA ALA A 17 22.65 -22.24 -47.43
C ALA A 17 23.05 -21.55 -48.73
N VAL A 18 23.44 -20.28 -48.68
CA VAL A 18 24.22 -19.60 -49.72
C VAL A 18 25.44 -18.95 -49.06
N VAL A 19 26.59 -19.44 -49.50
CA VAL A 19 27.93 -18.88 -49.22
C VAL A 19 28.19 -17.73 -50.16
N ALA A 20 28.67 -16.60 -49.67
CA ALA A 20 29.41 -15.63 -50.47
C ALA A 20 30.48 -14.94 -49.61
N ALA A 21 31.65 -14.96 -50.18
CA ALA A 21 32.94 -14.61 -49.60
C ALA A 21 33.20 -13.11 -49.44
N GLY A 22 33.99 -12.83 -48.47
CA GLY A 22 34.94 -11.90 -48.07
C GLY A 22 35.28 -10.62 -48.85
N LEU A 23 35.56 -9.59 -48.05
CA LEU A 23 36.73 -8.73 -48.27
C LEU A 23 37.10 -8.06 -46.94
N ALA A 24 38.33 -8.33 -46.53
CA ALA A 24 38.98 -7.64 -45.43
C ALA A 24 39.59 -6.34 -45.94
N LEU A 25 39.44 -5.24 -45.22
CA LEU A 25 40.29 -4.07 -45.33
C LEU A 25 40.69 -3.55 -43.94
N ALA A 26 41.98 -3.27 -43.85
CA ALA A 26 42.73 -3.04 -42.64
C ALA A 26 42.42 -1.70 -41.96
N ALA A 27 42.68 -1.68 -40.65
CA ALA A 27 42.71 -0.51 -39.78
C ALA A 27 43.98 0.35 -40.02
N PRO A 28 43.96 1.60 -39.59
CA PRO A 28 45.13 2.20 -38.96
C PRO A 28 44.94 2.44 -37.47
N ALA A 29 45.99 2.14 -36.74
CA ALA A 29 46.15 2.41 -35.32
C ALA A 29 46.44 3.90 -35.08
N GLY A 30 46.00 4.37 -33.90
CA GLY A 30 46.66 5.51 -33.26
C GLY A 30 45.71 6.49 -32.59
N ALA A 31 45.59 6.41 -31.30
CA ALA A 31 45.84 7.48 -30.32
C ALA A 31 45.14 7.16 -29.01
N THR A 32 45.90 6.77 -28.02
CA THR A 32 45.48 6.74 -26.62
C THR A 32 45.27 8.16 -26.12
N ALA A 33 44.04 8.53 -25.89
CA ALA A 33 43.68 9.67 -25.05
C ALA A 33 43.13 9.12 -23.72
N THR A 34 43.94 9.27 -22.69
CA THR A 34 43.48 9.11 -21.30
C THR A 34 42.46 10.20 -21.01
N ALA A 35 41.19 9.86 -21.12
CA ALA A 35 40.10 10.68 -20.58
C ALA A 35 39.89 10.25 -19.14
N SER A 36 40.29 11.10 -18.21
CA SER A 36 39.80 11.08 -16.84
C SER A 36 38.29 11.32 -16.90
N GLY A 37 37.51 10.24 -16.90
CA GLY A 37 36.08 10.29 -16.83
C GLY A 37 35.67 10.60 -15.39
N THR A 38 35.45 11.86 -15.10
CA THR A 38 34.45 12.20 -14.08
C THR A 38 33.11 11.73 -14.62
N SER A 39 32.57 10.69 -14.02
CA SER A 39 31.18 10.28 -14.20
C SER A 39 30.29 11.40 -13.65
N GLY A 40 30.01 12.40 -14.49
CA GLY A 40 28.92 13.30 -14.28
C GLY A 40 27.63 12.49 -14.48
N THR A 41 26.91 12.16 -13.41
CA THR A 41 25.51 11.81 -13.50
C THR A 41 24.81 12.97 -14.20
N SER A 42 24.35 12.76 -15.43
CA SER A 42 23.42 13.67 -16.09
C SER A 42 22.20 13.81 -15.18
N GLY A 43 22.00 14.99 -14.59
CA GLY A 43 20.84 15.26 -13.74
C GLY A 43 19.57 14.90 -14.49
N ALA A 44 18.68 14.17 -13.82
CA ALA A 44 17.36 13.87 -14.32
C ALA A 44 16.68 15.18 -14.74
N GLY A 45 16.00 15.19 -15.88
CA GLY A 45 15.19 16.32 -16.30
C GLY A 45 14.06 16.51 -15.29
N VAL A 46 14.14 17.55 -14.46
CA VAL A 46 13.18 17.86 -13.41
C VAL A 46 12.65 19.26 -13.63
N LYS A 47 11.33 19.46 -13.39
CA LYS A 47 10.65 20.73 -13.54
C LYS A 47 9.83 21.03 -12.30
N HIS A 48 9.88 22.26 -11.78
CA HIS A 48 8.89 22.74 -10.80
C HIS A 48 7.49 22.71 -11.41
N VAL A 49 6.55 22.24 -10.65
CA VAL A 49 5.16 22.13 -11.05
C VAL A 49 4.47 23.50 -10.96
N CYS A 50 4.62 24.17 -9.84
CA CYS A 50 4.08 25.53 -9.65
C CYS A 50 5.04 26.63 -10.15
N ALA A 51 4.45 27.75 -10.53
CA ALA A 51 5.20 28.96 -10.85
C ALA A 51 5.86 29.56 -9.58
N LYS A 52 7.04 30.14 -9.73
CA LYS A 52 7.69 30.85 -8.62
C LYS A 52 6.86 32.07 -8.19
N PRO A 53 6.80 32.37 -6.87
CA PRO A 53 6.15 33.57 -6.37
C PRO A 53 6.72 34.84 -7.03
N THR A 54 5.83 35.74 -7.40
CA THR A 54 6.20 37.03 -8.00
C THR A 54 5.89 38.21 -7.08
N GLU A 55 5.09 37.98 -6.04
CA GLU A 55 4.66 38.96 -5.08
C GLU A 55 5.06 38.57 -3.66
N ARG A 56 5.09 39.55 -2.76
CA ARG A 56 5.34 39.34 -1.33
C ARG A 56 4.18 38.56 -0.72
N HIS A 57 4.45 37.61 0.20
CA HIS A 57 3.46 36.72 0.84
C HIS A 57 2.73 35.76 -0.12
N GLN A 58 3.18 35.65 -1.36
CA GLN A 58 2.76 34.62 -2.25
C GLN A 58 3.65 33.38 -2.02
N LEU A 59 3.04 32.22 -1.93
CA LEU A 59 3.70 30.94 -1.75
C LEU A 59 3.67 30.14 -3.07
N ALA A 60 4.45 29.10 -3.15
CA ALA A 60 4.42 28.15 -4.27
C ALA A 60 4.42 26.73 -3.73
N CYS A 61 3.87 25.82 -4.49
CA CYS A 61 3.98 24.41 -4.17
C CYS A 61 5.42 23.91 -4.30
N ASP A 62 5.78 22.94 -3.48
CA ASP A 62 7.08 22.30 -3.42
C ASP A 62 7.07 20.96 -4.19
N ALA A 63 6.34 20.90 -5.34
CA ALA A 63 6.31 19.73 -6.20
C ALA A 63 7.25 19.85 -7.39
N LEU A 64 7.90 18.75 -7.69
CA LEU A 64 8.80 18.56 -8.82
C LEU A 64 8.33 17.38 -9.66
N VAL A 65 8.29 17.55 -10.98
CA VAL A 65 7.93 16.45 -11.90
C VAL A 65 9.12 16.09 -12.79
N ARG A 66 9.34 14.80 -13.00
CA ARG A 66 10.33 14.28 -13.94
C ARG A 66 9.82 14.39 -15.37
N THR A 67 10.65 14.97 -16.24
CA THR A 67 10.37 15.16 -17.67
C THR A 67 11.12 14.18 -18.58
N ASP A 68 12.02 13.38 -18.02
CA ASP A 68 12.88 12.41 -18.72
C ASP A 68 12.42 10.96 -18.55
N VAL A 69 11.40 10.70 -17.73
CA VAL A 69 10.82 9.37 -17.54
C VAL A 69 9.68 9.17 -18.54
N ALA A 70 9.89 8.26 -19.50
CA ALA A 70 8.82 7.84 -20.40
C ALA A 70 7.79 7.03 -19.60
N GLN A 71 6.56 7.52 -19.54
CA GLN A 71 5.44 6.80 -18.95
C GLN A 71 4.71 6.00 -20.05
N PRO A 72 4.11 4.85 -19.72
CA PRO A 72 3.19 4.19 -20.64
C PRO A 72 2.06 5.16 -20.97
N HIS A 73 1.97 5.59 -22.22
CA HIS A 73 0.95 6.57 -22.64
C HIS A 73 -0.45 5.95 -22.51
N ALA A 74 -1.34 6.64 -21.80
CA ALA A 74 -2.76 6.30 -21.70
C ALA A 74 -3.54 6.45 -23.04
N PHE A 75 -2.90 6.86 -24.15
CA PHE A 75 -3.50 7.04 -25.47
C PHE A 75 -2.73 6.32 -26.58
N SER A 76 -2.92 5.01 -26.66
CA SER A 76 -2.87 4.33 -27.96
C SER A 76 -4.19 3.62 -28.15
N LEU A 77 -4.92 3.95 -29.22
CA LEU A 77 -6.19 3.32 -29.59
C LEU A 77 -6.04 1.86 -30.05
N THR A 78 -4.85 1.27 -29.83
CA THR A 78 -4.55 -0.14 -30.11
C THR A 78 -3.70 -0.68 -28.98
N ALA A 79 -4.31 -1.27 -27.96
CA ALA A 79 -3.72 -1.91 -26.78
C ALA A 79 -3.22 -0.96 -25.68
N VAL A 80 -4.13 -0.59 -24.77
CA VAL A 80 -3.77 -0.30 -23.39
C VAL A 80 -3.55 -1.67 -22.72
N SER A 81 -2.30 -1.98 -22.32
CA SER A 81 -2.08 -3.04 -21.33
C SER A 81 -2.52 -2.48 -19.98
N PRO A 82 -3.55 -3.03 -19.32
CA PRO A 82 -3.96 -2.58 -17.99
C PRO A 82 -2.89 -2.82 -16.92
N ASP A 83 -1.84 -3.57 -17.22
CA ASP A 83 -0.85 -4.10 -16.28
C ASP A 83 0.52 -3.42 -16.32
N ALA A 84 0.70 -2.31 -17.06
CA ALA A 84 1.96 -1.57 -16.97
C ALA A 84 2.02 -0.83 -15.63
N THR A 85 2.81 -1.33 -14.68
CA THR A 85 3.08 -0.64 -13.41
C THR A 85 3.64 0.75 -13.71
N PRO A 86 3.04 1.84 -13.20
CA PRO A 86 3.57 3.18 -13.36
C PRO A 86 5.00 3.28 -12.80
N SER A 87 5.85 4.09 -13.42
CA SER A 87 7.16 4.41 -12.85
C SER A 87 6.99 5.26 -11.59
N GLY A 88 7.90 5.11 -10.63
CA GLY A 88 7.84 5.75 -9.31
C GLY A 88 7.30 4.79 -8.24
N PHE A 89 7.50 5.15 -6.97
CA PHE A 89 7.01 4.35 -5.85
C PHE A 89 5.48 4.45 -5.72
N GLY A 90 4.84 3.31 -5.55
CA GLY A 90 3.42 3.19 -5.29
C GLY A 90 3.10 2.86 -3.83
N PRO A 91 1.81 2.61 -3.50
CA PRO A 91 1.35 2.34 -2.15
C PRO A 91 2.12 1.22 -1.43
N GLY A 92 2.32 0.08 -2.09
CA GLY A 92 3.04 -1.06 -1.49
C GLY A 92 4.50 -0.76 -1.18
N ASP A 93 5.14 0.14 -1.94
CA ASP A 93 6.51 0.59 -1.70
C ASP A 93 6.58 1.44 -0.44
N LEU A 94 5.73 2.46 -0.34
CA LEU A 94 5.69 3.39 0.78
C LEU A 94 5.29 2.69 2.08
N GLN A 95 4.28 1.82 2.04
CA GLN A 95 3.86 1.02 3.18
C GLN A 95 4.99 0.10 3.66
N SER A 96 5.70 -0.56 2.74
CA SER A 96 6.85 -1.40 3.06
C SER A 96 8.02 -0.60 3.62
N ALA A 97 8.35 0.55 3.00
CA ALA A 97 9.47 1.38 3.42
C ALA A 97 9.31 1.94 4.83
N TYR A 98 8.09 2.30 5.21
CA TYR A 98 7.77 2.97 6.47
C TYR A 98 7.11 2.06 7.51
N GLY A 99 6.95 0.76 7.22
CA GLY A 99 6.38 -0.22 8.15
C GLY A 99 4.90 0.04 8.45
N LEU A 100 4.12 0.43 7.44
CA LEU A 100 2.72 0.84 7.55
C LEU A 100 1.77 -0.28 7.11
N SER A 101 0.52 -0.17 7.56
CA SER A 101 -0.54 -1.12 7.20
C SER A 101 -1.18 -0.76 5.86
N ALA A 102 -1.44 -1.77 5.01
CA ALA A 102 -2.23 -1.59 3.79
C ALA A 102 -3.71 -1.19 4.02
N ASN A 103 -4.16 -1.13 5.27
CA ASN A 103 -5.54 -0.79 5.66
C ASN A 103 -5.59 0.44 6.59
N GLY A 104 -4.63 1.34 6.52
CA GLY A 104 -4.54 2.53 7.36
C GLY A 104 -5.66 3.54 7.15
N GLY A 105 -5.82 4.49 8.08
CA GLY A 105 -6.69 5.66 8.00
C GLY A 105 -8.17 5.45 8.30
N ALA A 106 -8.61 4.25 8.64
CA ALA A 106 -10.03 3.97 8.84
C ALA A 106 -10.68 4.87 9.91
N GLY A 107 -11.76 5.56 9.50
CA GLY A 107 -12.50 6.48 10.37
C GLY A 107 -11.84 7.85 10.59
N GLN A 108 -10.72 8.12 9.91
CA GLN A 108 -10.05 9.41 9.94
C GLN A 108 -10.36 10.24 8.69
N THR A 109 -10.18 11.56 8.79
CA THR A 109 -10.25 12.48 7.64
C THR A 109 -8.93 13.23 7.54
N VAL A 110 -8.25 13.10 6.41
CA VAL A 110 -7.07 13.90 6.06
C VAL A 110 -7.53 15.04 5.15
N ALA A 111 -7.26 16.27 5.55
CA ALA A 111 -7.48 17.42 4.69
C ALA A 111 -6.21 17.75 3.91
N ILE A 112 -6.39 18.14 2.67
CA ILE A 112 -5.37 18.67 1.76
C ILE A 112 -5.74 20.14 1.52
N VAL A 113 -4.80 21.03 1.74
CA VAL A 113 -4.99 22.47 1.54
C VAL A 113 -4.03 22.93 0.45
N ASP A 114 -4.58 23.28 -0.70
CA ASP A 114 -3.86 23.78 -1.87
C ASP A 114 -4.52 25.01 -2.46
N ALA A 115 -3.81 25.73 -3.33
CA ALA A 115 -4.37 26.89 -4.02
C ALA A 115 -4.95 26.50 -5.39
N GLN A 116 -5.86 27.33 -5.89
CA GLN A 116 -6.50 27.17 -7.19
C GLN A 116 -7.34 25.89 -7.30
N ASP A 117 -7.88 25.60 -8.47
CA ASP A 117 -8.76 24.44 -8.71
C ASP A 117 -8.10 23.39 -9.58
N ASP A 118 -8.27 22.11 -9.19
CA ASP A 118 -8.14 20.97 -10.08
C ASP A 118 -9.52 20.41 -10.44
N PRO A 119 -10.01 20.67 -11.65
CA PRO A 119 -11.33 20.18 -12.08
C PRO A 119 -11.38 18.65 -12.26
N ASN A 120 -10.23 17.99 -12.36
CA ASN A 120 -10.12 16.54 -12.58
C ASN A 120 -9.77 15.75 -11.30
N ALA A 121 -9.61 16.41 -10.15
CA ALA A 121 -9.13 15.81 -8.90
C ALA A 121 -9.80 14.46 -8.55
N GLU A 122 -11.15 14.37 -8.56
CA GLU A 122 -11.87 13.13 -8.23
C GLU A 122 -11.67 12.04 -9.29
N SER A 123 -11.64 12.39 -10.58
CA SER A 123 -11.48 11.42 -11.67
C SER A 123 -10.07 10.84 -11.74
N ASP A 124 -9.08 11.68 -11.47
CA ASP A 124 -7.67 11.30 -11.47
C ASP A 124 -7.36 10.44 -10.24
N LEU A 125 -7.84 10.83 -9.05
CA LEU A 125 -7.81 10.02 -7.84
C LEU A 125 -8.45 8.63 -8.04
N ALA A 126 -9.60 8.56 -8.72
CA ALA A 126 -10.26 7.29 -9.01
C ALA A 126 -9.42 6.38 -9.91
N THR A 127 -8.69 6.96 -10.87
CA THR A 127 -7.76 6.23 -11.74
C THR A 127 -6.56 5.70 -10.95
N TYR A 128 -5.93 6.54 -10.11
CA TYR A 128 -4.85 6.13 -9.23
C TYR A 128 -5.26 4.96 -8.32
N ARG A 129 -6.38 5.11 -7.63
CA ARG A 129 -6.87 4.10 -6.69
C ARG A 129 -7.24 2.78 -7.37
N THR A 130 -7.79 2.86 -8.57
CA THR A 130 -8.11 1.66 -9.39
C THR A 130 -6.83 0.93 -9.80
N GLN A 131 -5.80 1.64 -10.26
CA GLN A 131 -4.51 1.06 -10.67
C GLN A 131 -3.85 0.24 -9.55
N TYR A 132 -3.95 0.72 -8.33
CA TYR A 132 -3.32 0.06 -7.17
C TYR A 132 -4.28 -0.81 -6.36
N GLY A 133 -5.51 -1.03 -6.84
CA GLY A 133 -6.50 -1.86 -6.15
C GLY A 133 -6.94 -1.31 -4.79
N LEU A 134 -6.84 -0.01 -4.58
CA LEU A 134 -7.26 0.66 -3.35
C LEU A 134 -8.79 0.82 -3.33
N PRO A 135 -9.42 0.90 -2.14
CA PRO A 135 -10.86 1.16 -2.02
C PRO A 135 -11.26 2.44 -2.77
N ALA A 136 -12.40 2.45 -3.45
CA ALA A 136 -12.91 3.65 -4.13
C ALA A 136 -13.13 4.78 -3.13
N CYS A 137 -12.67 6.00 -3.47
CA CYS A 137 -12.86 7.20 -2.66
C CYS A 137 -13.48 8.29 -3.55
N THR A 138 -14.78 8.49 -3.40
CA THR A 138 -15.56 9.36 -4.26
C THR A 138 -16.51 10.24 -3.44
N THR A 139 -16.99 11.32 -4.03
CA THR A 139 -18.07 12.16 -3.49
C THR A 139 -19.34 11.33 -3.25
N ALA A 140 -19.62 10.39 -4.17
CA ALA A 140 -20.84 9.56 -4.11
C ALA A 140 -20.84 8.60 -2.90
N ASN A 141 -19.67 8.07 -2.47
CA ASN A 141 -19.59 7.19 -1.31
C ASN A 141 -19.21 7.94 0.00
N GLY A 142 -19.02 9.26 -0.09
CA GLY A 142 -18.68 10.11 1.06
C GLY A 142 -17.23 10.05 1.52
N CYS A 143 -16.37 9.32 0.80
CA CYS A 143 -14.95 9.24 1.13
C CYS A 143 -14.19 10.49 0.68
N PHE A 144 -14.49 11.05 -0.49
CA PHE A 144 -13.91 12.27 -1.04
C PHE A 144 -14.86 13.45 -0.89
N LYS A 145 -14.35 14.61 -0.50
CA LYS A 145 -15.08 15.88 -0.47
C LYS A 145 -14.17 16.99 -0.92
N LYS A 146 -14.63 17.80 -1.88
CA LYS A 146 -13.96 19.02 -2.36
C LYS A 146 -14.77 20.24 -1.98
N ILE A 147 -14.11 21.26 -1.43
CA ILE A 147 -14.72 22.55 -1.04
C ILE A 147 -13.78 23.72 -1.38
N ASP A 148 -14.35 24.90 -1.52
CA ASP A 148 -13.58 26.16 -1.55
C ASP A 148 -13.15 26.59 -0.13
N GLN A 149 -12.31 27.60 -0.03
CA GLN A 149 -11.80 28.13 1.25
C GLN A 149 -12.88 28.64 2.22
N ASN A 150 -14.13 28.80 1.76
CA ASN A 150 -15.27 29.22 2.56
C ASN A 150 -16.21 28.06 2.93
N GLY A 151 -15.86 26.84 2.52
CA GLY A 151 -16.64 25.62 2.78
C GLY A 151 -17.76 25.37 1.77
N GLY A 152 -17.82 26.13 0.68
CA GLY A 152 -18.79 26.01 -0.42
C GLY A 152 -18.25 25.24 -1.61
N THR A 153 -18.85 25.47 -2.76
CA THR A 153 -18.51 24.85 -4.05
C THR A 153 -18.21 25.91 -5.13
N SER A 154 -17.88 27.12 -4.72
CA SER A 154 -17.45 28.21 -5.63
C SER A 154 -15.94 28.11 -5.85
N TYR A 155 -15.53 27.04 -6.54
CA TYR A 155 -14.13 26.73 -6.75
C TYR A 155 -13.38 27.88 -7.43
N PRO A 156 -12.08 28.07 -7.12
CA PRO A 156 -11.26 29.11 -7.73
C PRO A 156 -10.99 28.85 -9.22
N THR A 157 -10.19 29.70 -9.84
CA THR A 157 -9.74 29.48 -11.23
C THR A 157 -8.81 28.27 -11.26
N SER A 158 -9.00 27.38 -12.23
CA SER A 158 -8.14 26.19 -12.38
C SER A 158 -6.73 26.59 -12.82
N ASP A 159 -5.70 25.96 -12.21
CA ASP A 159 -4.30 26.13 -12.56
C ASP A 159 -3.61 24.78 -12.76
N THR A 160 -2.86 24.63 -13.85
CA THR A 160 -2.23 23.35 -14.22
C THR A 160 -1.08 22.95 -13.31
N GLY A 161 -0.41 23.90 -12.67
CA GLY A 161 0.64 23.64 -11.69
C GLY A 161 0.03 23.14 -10.38
N TRP A 162 -0.92 23.90 -9.83
CA TRP A 162 -1.61 23.50 -8.61
C TRP A 162 -2.43 22.21 -8.78
N ALA A 163 -2.98 21.93 -9.95
CA ALA A 163 -3.62 20.65 -10.20
C ALA A 163 -2.63 19.46 -10.13
N GLY A 164 -1.38 19.69 -10.54
CA GLY A 164 -0.31 18.71 -10.35
C GLY A 164 0.02 18.47 -8.88
N GLU A 165 0.05 19.53 -8.08
CA GLU A 165 0.22 19.45 -6.61
C GLU A 165 -0.95 18.71 -5.96
N ILE A 166 -2.17 19.13 -6.25
CA ILE A 166 -3.39 18.51 -5.70
C ILE A 166 -3.41 16.99 -6.00
N SER A 167 -3.08 16.60 -7.24
CA SER A 167 -3.04 15.18 -7.61
C SER A 167 -1.96 14.41 -6.82
N LEU A 168 -0.77 15.01 -6.62
CA LEU A 168 0.30 14.43 -5.81
C LEU A 168 -0.18 14.19 -4.36
N ASP A 169 -0.76 15.20 -3.74
CA ASP A 169 -1.22 15.12 -2.35
C ASP A 169 -2.32 14.07 -2.16
N LEU A 170 -3.32 14.06 -3.06
CA LEU A 170 -4.41 13.09 -3.07
C LEU A 170 -3.90 11.65 -3.20
N ASP A 171 -2.94 11.44 -4.10
CA ASP A 171 -2.38 10.12 -4.36
C ASP A 171 -1.51 9.64 -3.19
N MET A 172 -0.73 10.52 -2.56
CA MET A 172 0.12 10.15 -1.41
C MET A 172 -0.71 9.85 -0.16
N VAL A 173 -1.76 10.62 0.12
CA VAL A 173 -2.70 10.27 1.20
C VAL A 173 -3.35 8.91 0.92
N SER A 174 -3.78 8.65 -0.32
CA SER A 174 -4.36 7.37 -0.71
C SER A 174 -3.39 6.21 -0.61
N ALA A 175 -2.11 6.44 -0.91
CA ALA A 175 -1.06 5.42 -0.84
C ALA A 175 -0.79 4.94 0.59
N VAL A 176 -0.82 5.87 1.55
CA VAL A 176 -0.45 5.60 2.94
C VAL A 176 -1.67 5.25 3.79
N ALA A 177 -2.75 6.03 3.69
CA ALA A 177 -3.98 5.87 4.48
C ALA A 177 -5.20 5.55 3.57
N PRO A 178 -5.25 4.38 2.91
CA PRO A 178 -6.23 4.08 1.87
C PRO A 178 -7.69 4.04 2.35
N ASN A 179 -7.94 3.93 3.64
CA ASN A 179 -9.29 3.94 4.23
C ASN A 179 -9.64 5.27 4.91
N ALA A 180 -8.78 6.30 4.81
CA ALA A 180 -9.12 7.63 5.27
C ALA A 180 -10.12 8.30 4.32
N HIS A 181 -10.97 9.17 4.87
CA HIS A 181 -11.69 10.15 4.07
C HIS A 181 -10.73 11.27 3.66
N ILE A 182 -10.92 11.84 2.50
CA ILE A 182 -10.10 12.93 1.98
C ILE A 182 -10.97 14.18 1.82
N LEU A 183 -10.52 15.28 2.41
CA LEU A 183 -11.12 16.60 2.29
C LEU A 183 -10.16 17.53 1.53
N LEU A 184 -10.44 17.82 0.27
CA LEU A 184 -9.71 18.84 -0.50
C LEU A 184 -10.31 20.21 -0.24
N VAL A 185 -9.48 21.16 0.21
CA VAL A 185 -9.87 22.57 0.43
C VAL A 185 -9.04 23.45 -0.50
N GLU A 186 -9.69 24.04 -1.49
CA GLU A 186 -9.06 24.85 -2.52
C GLU A 186 -9.09 26.35 -2.14
N ALA A 187 -7.89 26.91 -1.89
CA ALA A 187 -7.71 28.33 -1.63
C ALA A 187 -7.85 29.17 -2.90
N THR A 188 -8.45 30.34 -2.79
CA THR A 188 -8.69 31.26 -3.92
C THR A 188 -7.41 31.68 -4.63
N SER A 189 -6.31 31.81 -3.88
CA SER A 189 -4.99 32.14 -4.41
C SER A 189 -3.88 31.55 -3.53
N ALA A 190 -2.65 31.55 -4.05
CA ALA A 190 -1.48 31.09 -3.32
C ALA A 190 -0.92 32.12 -2.33
N THR A 191 -1.76 32.98 -1.77
CA THR A 191 -1.33 33.89 -0.71
C THR A 191 -1.46 33.24 0.66
N MET A 192 -0.60 33.61 1.61
CA MET A 192 -0.69 33.10 2.98
C MET A 192 -2.07 33.34 3.62
N SER A 193 -2.75 34.43 3.29
CA SER A 193 -4.09 34.72 3.80
C SER A 193 -5.15 33.73 3.30
N ASP A 194 -5.12 33.36 2.02
CA ASP A 194 -6.10 32.44 1.43
C ASP A 194 -5.81 30.99 1.83
N LEU A 195 -4.54 30.57 1.77
CA LEU A 195 -4.10 29.26 2.20
C LEU A 195 -4.35 29.04 3.71
N GLY A 196 -4.02 30.03 4.55
CA GLY A 196 -4.28 29.97 5.98
C GLY A 196 -5.79 29.94 6.31
N ALA A 197 -6.61 30.70 5.58
CA ALA A 197 -8.07 30.60 5.70
C ALA A 197 -8.58 29.18 5.35
N SER A 198 -7.98 28.54 4.36
CA SER A 198 -8.29 27.15 3.97
C SER A 198 -7.87 26.13 5.04
N VAL A 199 -6.74 26.34 5.74
CA VAL A 199 -6.36 25.54 6.93
C VAL A 199 -7.44 25.68 8.01
N ASN A 200 -7.85 26.90 8.35
CA ASN A 200 -8.93 27.14 9.31
C ASN A 200 -10.24 26.46 8.87
N GLN A 201 -10.54 26.49 7.58
CA GLN A 201 -11.74 25.83 7.04
C GLN A 201 -11.64 24.30 7.13
N ALA A 202 -10.48 23.71 6.83
CA ALA A 202 -10.25 22.29 7.02
C ALA A 202 -10.52 21.84 8.46
N VAL A 203 -9.99 22.59 9.43
CA VAL A 203 -10.21 22.33 10.87
C VAL A 203 -11.68 22.53 11.25
N ALA A 204 -12.35 23.57 10.72
CA ALA A 204 -13.78 23.83 10.95
C ALA A 204 -14.67 22.71 10.39
N GLN A 205 -14.25 21.99 9.32
CA GLN A 205 -14.90 20.78 8.81
C GLN A 205 -14.64 19.54 9.67
N GLY A 206 -13.81 19.65 10.70
CA GLY A 206 -13.53 18.57 11.66
C GLY A 206 -12.28 17.76 11.35
N ALA A 207 -11.49 18.11 10.33
CA ALA A 207 -10.23 17.44 10.03
C ALA A 207 -9.27 17.50 11.23
N LYS A 208 -8.62 16.39 11.51
CA LYS A 208 -7.59 16.25 12.56
C LYS A 208 -6.19 16.11 11.99
N PHE A 209 -6.07 16.01 10.69
CA PHE A 209 -4.83 15.89 9.93
C PHE A 209 -4.96 16.82 8.72
N VAL A 210 -4.00 17.72 8.53
CA VAL A 210 -4.02 18.71 7.46
C VAL A 210 -2.66 18.74 6.80
N SER A 211 -2.59 18.50 5.49
CA SER A 211 -1.37 18.58 4.68
C SER A 211 -1.30 19.93 3.97
N ASN A 212 -0.10 20.53 3.99
CA ASN A 212 0.23 21.77 3.32
C ASN A 212 1.53 21.57 2.54
N SER A 213 1.41 21.47 1.23
CA SER A 213 2.53 21.15 0.34
C SER A 213 3.06 22.40 -0.37
N TYR A 214 3.30 23.43 0.36
CA TYR A 214 3.76 24.73 -0.16
C TYR A 214 4.62 25.49 0.85
N GLY A 215 5.42 26.41 0.33
CA GLY A 215 6.25 27.28 1.14
C GLY A 215 6.67 28.56 0.42
N GLY A 216 7.30 29.44 1.18
CA GLY A 216 7.89 30.68 0.71
C GLY A 216 8.89 31.26 1.68
N ALA A 217 9.49 32.40 1.30
CA ALA A 217 10.46 33.08 2.16
C ALA A 217 9.79 33.56 3.45
N GLU A 218 10.46 33.33 4.58
CA GLU A 218 10.04 33.86 5.87
C GLU A 218 10.04 35.39 5.92
N ASP A 219 9.12 35.95 6.71
CA ASP A 219 9.15 37.36 7.05
C ASP A 219 8.61 37.64 8.47
N SER A 220 8.68 38.92 8.90
CA SER A 220 8.32 39.29 10.27
C SER A 220 6.82 39.23 10.60
N THR A 221 5.95 38.89 9.64
CA THR A 221 4.50 38.70 9.86
C THR A 221 4.13 37.27 10.16
N ASP A 222 5.06 36.32 9.99
CA ASP A 222 4.86 34.87 10.15
C ASP A 222 4.36 34.51 11.55
N THR A 223 4.96 35.06 12.60
CA THR A 223 4.50 34.89 14.01
C THR A 223 3.05 35.32 14.24
N SER A 224 2.54 36.24 13.43
CA SER A 224 1.12 36.63 13.47
C SER A 224 0.25 35.64 12.73
N ALA A 225 0.75 35.10 11.61
CA ALA A 225 0.08 34.06 10.86
C ALA A 225 -0.02 32.73 11.63
N ASP A 226 0.96 32.40 12.47
CA ASP A 226 0.90 31.24 13.37
C ASP A 226 -0.35 31.26 14.25
N SER A 227 -0.56 32.37 14.96
CA SER A 227 -1.71 32.49 15.85
C SER A 227 -3.04 32.54 15.11
N GLN A 228 -3.03 32.98 13.87
CA GLN A 228 -4.22 33.13 13.04
C GLN A 228 -4.60 31.81 12.29
N TYR A 229 -3.63 31.01 11.87
CA TYR A 229 -3.86 29.93 10.93
C TYR A 229 -3.34 28.55 11.39
N PHE A 230 -2.31 28.47 12.23
CA PHE A 230 -1.63 27.22 12.57
C PHE A 230 -1.73 26.83 14.05
N ASN A 231 -2.29 27.68 14.89
CA ASN A 231 -2.49 27.36 16.31
C ASN A 231 -3.80 26.58 16.52
N HIS A 232 -3.80 25.27 16.16
CA HIS A 232 -4.92 24.35 16.31
C HIS A 232 -4.56 23.17 17.20
N PRO A 233 -4.60 23.30 18.53
CA PRO A 233 -4.31 22.19 19.45
C PRO A 233 -5.18 20.96 19.15
N GLY A 234 -4.55 19.77 19.10
CA GLY A 234 -5.24 18.53 18.77
C GLY A 234 -5.46 18.28 17.26
N VAL A 235 -4.79 19.05 16.41
CA VAL A 235 -4.75 18.85 14.96
C VAL A 235 -3.30 18.70 14.51
N ALA A 236 -2.98 17.63 13.79
CA ALA A 236 -1.69 17.44 13.15
C ALA A 236 -1.69 18.20 11.81
N ILE A 237 -0.93 19.26 11.73
CA ILE A 237 -0.77 20.09 10.53
C ILE A 237 0.64 19.87 10.00
N THR A 238 0.82 19.26 8.84
CA THR A 238 2.12 19.10 8.19
C THR A 238 2.37 20.24 7.21
N ALA A 239 3.64 20.59 7.04
CA ALA A 239 4.08 21.55 6.03
C ALA A 239 5.40 21.09 5.40
N SER A 240 5.48 21.12 4.07
CA SER A 240 6.70 20.84 3.32
C SER A 240 7.81 21.82 3.68
N SER A 241 9.04 21.31 3.86
CA SER A 241 10.17 22.13 4.30
C SER A 241 10.79 22.97 3.19
N GLY A 242 10.42 22.72 1.93
CA GLY A 242 10.96 23.38 0.75
C GLY A 242 11.91 22.52 -0.08
N ASP A 243 12.16 22.97 -1.31
CA ASP A 243 12.89 22.21 -2.33
C ASP A 243 14.18 22.89 -2.79
N SER A 244 14.62 23.91 -2.09
CA SER A 244 15.78 24.74 -2.49
C SER A 244 17.05 24.46 -1.67
N GLY A 245 17.10 23.36 -0.92
CA GLY A 245 18.22 23.02 -0.04
C GLY A 245 18.23 23.88 1.23
N TYR A 246 19.42 24.15 1.77
CA TYR A 246 19.57 24.91 3.01
C TYR A 246 18.96 26.32 2.94
N GLY A 247 18.00 26.58 3.81
CA GLY A 247 17.25 27.81 3.96
C GLY A 247 15.86 27.51 4.55
N ALA A 248 15.50 28.19 5.66
CA ALA A 248 14.18 27.98 6.27
C ALA A 248 13.09 28.66 5.45
N GLN A 249 11.92 28.03 5.40
CA GLN A 249 10.72 28.53 4.72
C GLN A 249 9.53 28.57 5.69
N TYR A 250 8.50 29.33 5.33
CA TYR A 250 7.22 29.40 6.01
C TYR A 250 6.12 28.82 5.10
N PRO A 251 5.15 27.99 5.60
CA PRO A 251 4.82 27.78 7.00
C PRO A 251 5.60 26.67 7.74
N ALA A 252 6.60 26.01 7.12
CA ALA A 252 7.41 25.00 7.79
C ALA A 252 8.13 25.49 9.05
N GLY A 253 8.44 26.81 9.10
CA GLY A 253 9.01 27.47 10.27
C GLY A 253 8.07 27.59 11.46
N SER A 254 6.76 27.53 11.28
CA SER A 254 5.78 27.65 12.35
C SER A 254 5.95 26.60 13.44
N PRO A 255 5.96 26.97 14.73
CA PRO A 255 5.94 26.00 15.83
C PRO A 255 4.58 25.27 15.95
N GLY A 256 3.56 25.71 15.23
CA GLY A 256 2.23 25.10 15.16
C GLY A 256 2.13 23.93 14.18
N VAL A 257 3.15 23.72 13.32
CA VAL A 257 3.14 22.66 12.29
C VAL A 257 4.22 21.61 12.51
N ILE A 258 4.02 20.46 11.90
CA ILE A 258 5.04 19.42 11.70
C ILE A 258 5.77 19.76 10.40
N SER A 259 7.00 20.19 10.50
CA SER A 259 7.85 20.49 9.34
C SER A 259 8.38 19.20 8.73
N VAL A 260 8.14 18.97 7.45
CA VAL A 260 8.46 17.70 6.80
C VAL A 260 9.57 17.88 5.78
N GLY A 261 10.72 17.30 6.06
CA GLY A 261 11.88 17.26 5.18
C GLY A 261 11.81 16.17 4.11
N GLY A 262 12.91 15.95 3.39
CA GLY A 262 12.90 15.06 2.25
C GLY A 262 14.11 14.13 2.15
N THR A 263 13.86 12.88 1.75
CA THR A 263 14.88 11.85 1.55
C THR A 263 14.91 11.32 0.12
N SER A 264 16.06 10.74 -0.25
CA SER A 264 16.21 9.83 -1.38
C SER A 264 16.01 8.42 -0.85
N LEU A 265 14.90 7.76 -1.22
CA LEU A 265 14.53 6.42 -0.79
C LEU A 265 15.03 5.38 -1.79
N THR A 266 15.71 4.32 -1.33
CA THR A 266 16.28 3.28 -2.20
C THR A 266 15.99 1.89 -1.65
N ARG A 267 15.66 0.95 -2.52
CA ARG A 267 15.60 -0.48 -2.12
C ARG A 267 17.01 -1.00 -1.90
N ASP A 268 17.17 -1.80 -0.83
CA ASP A 268 18.46 -2.44 -0.53
C ASP A 268 18.29 -3.86 0.04
N SER A 269 19.41 -4.49 0.43
CA SER A 269 19.42 -5.83 1.00
C SER A 269 19.44 -5.85 2.55
N SER A 270 19.18 -4.72 3.19
CA SER A 270 19.07 -4.65 4.67
C SER A 270 17.84 -5.41 5.16
N SER A 271 17.77 -5.63 6.47
CA SER A 271 16.58 -6.24 7.09
C SER A 271 15.30 -5.39 6.91
N ARG A 272 15.43 -4.08 6.73
CA ARG A 272 14.35 -3.18 6.37
C ARG A 272 13.96 -3.34 4.89
N GLY A 273 14.89 -3.75 4.02
CA GLY A 273 14.73 -3.77 2.56
C GLY A 273 14.85 -2.40 1.90
N TRP A 274 15.16 -1.36 2.68
CA TRP A 274 15.20 0.04 2.26
C TRP A 274 16.29 0.82 2.98
N SER A 275 16.89 1.77 2.30
CA SER A 275 17.80 2.78 2.85
C SER A 275 17.39 4.16 2.41
N GLU A 276 17.78 5.16 3.21
CA GLU A 276 17.51 6.55 2.93
C GLU A 276 18.76 7.40 3.15
N SER A 277 18.89 8.44 2.35
CA SER A 277 19.83 9.53 2.54
C SER A 277 19.10 10.85 2.40
N VAL A 278 19.68 11.95 2.86
CA VAL A 278 19.15 13.29 2.57
C VAL A 278 18.94 13.44 1.08
N TRP A 279 17.78 13.95 0.68
CA TRP A 279 17.63 14.49 -0.66
C TRP A 279 18.52 15.73 -0.79
N GLY A 280 19.74 15.48 -1.29
CA GLY A 280 20.79 16.48 -1.42
C GLY A 280 20.57 17.39 -2.60
N THR A 281 21.29 18.51 -2.61
CA THR A 281 21.32 19.40 -3.76
C THR A 281 21.90 18.68 -4.96
N SER A 282 21.03 18.16 -5.82
CA SER A 282 21.38 17.61 -7.11
C SER A 282 21.79 18.70 -8.12
N SER A 283 22.24 18.31 -9.30
CA SER A 283 22.50 19.23 -10.42
C SER A 283 21.24 20.04 -10.75
N GLY A 284 21.15 21.26 -10.29
CA GLY A 284 19.98 22.16 -10.42
C GLY A 284 19.67 22.96 -9.17
N GLY A 285 20.36 22.72 -8.07
CA GLY A 285 20.18 23.45 -6.80
C GLY A 285 18.92 23.06 -6.03
N GLN A 286 18.30 21.91 -6.35
CA GLN A 286 17.12 21.36 -5.67
C GLN A 286 17.55 20.37 -4.60
N GLY A 287 16.83 20.35 -3.46
CA GLY A 287 17.07 19.48 -2.32
C GLY A 287 16.14 19.84 -1.18
N ALA A 288 15.96 18.92 -0.22
CA ALA A 288 15.08 19.14 0.93
C ALA A 288 15.42 20.46 1.66
N GLY A 289 14.39 21.20 2.06
CA GLY A 289 14.55 22.41 2.87
C GLY A 289 15.08 22.10 4.26
N SER A 290 15.92 22.98 4.81
CA SER A 290 16.39 22.90 6.20
C SER A 290 16.88 24.26 6.65
N GLY A 291 17.01 24.46 7.94
CA GLY A 291 17.63 25.69 8.44
C GLY A 291 17.04 26.18 9.74
N CYS A 292 17.63 27.26 10.22
CA CYS A 292 17.20 27.98 11.40
C CYS A 292 16.28 29.13 10.97
N SER A 293 15.05 29.16 11.45
CA SER A 293 14.13 30.27 11.21
C SER A 293 14.71 31.58 11.69
N ALA A 294 14.49 32.65 10.92
CA ALA A 294 14.88 34.01 11.31
C ALA A 294 13.89 34.64 12.30
N TYR A 295 12.65 34.19 12.35
CA TYR A 295 11.56 34.82 13.07
C TYR A 295 10.88 33.96 14.11
N GLU A 296 10.75 32.65 13.87
CA GLU A 296 9.93 31.78 14.68
C GLU A 296 10.65 31.29 15.95
N PRO A 297 10.00 31.37 17.13
CA PRO A 297 10.61 30.95 18.38
C PRO A 297 10.78 29.43 18.45
N LYS A 298 11.90 29.00 19.02
CA LYS A 298 12.14 27.56 19.23
C LYS A 298 11.16 27.00 20.24
N PRO A 299 10.37 25.96 19.87
CA PRO A 299 9.50 25.28 20.82
C PRO A 299 10.32 24.46 21.83
N SER A 300 9.79 24.29 23.04
CA SER A 300 10.52 23.69 24.17
C SER A 300 10.89 22.21 23.97
N TRP A 301 10.21 21.50 23.05
CA TRP A 301 10.54 20.09 22.73
C TRP A 301 11.71 19.97 21.74
N GLN A 302 12.05 21.03 21.00
CA GLN A 302 13.18 21.04 20.09
C GLN A 302 14.46 21.42 20.85
N THR A 303 15.38 20.47 21.01
CA THR A 303 16.52 20.59 21.94
C THR A 303 17.86 20.75 21.25
N ASP A 304 17.91 20.86 19.92
CA ASP A 304 19.12 21.16 19.18
C ASP A 304 19.70 22.50 19.63
N SER A 305 21.03 22.60 19.78
CA SER A 305 21.70 23.75 20.38
C SER A 305 22.28 24.74 19.39
N GLY A 306 22.33 24.40 18.12
CA GLY A 306 23.01 25.19 17.09
C GLY A 306 22.16 26.27 16.42
N CYS A 307 20.87 26.34 16.75
CA CYS A 307 19.93 27.36 16.32
C CYS A 307 19.21 27.96 17.53
N ALA A 308 19.09 29.25 17.61
CA ALA A 308 18.38 29.91 18.70
C ALA A 308 16.86 29.90 18.52
N ASN A 309 16.41 29.88 17.29
CA ASN A 309 15.03 29.86 16.86
C ASN A 309 14.59 28.43 16.45
N ARG A 310 13.37 28.31 15.92
CA ARG A 310 12.82 27.09 15.34
C ARG A 310 13.75 26.55 14.26
N THR A 311 14.10 25.26 14.32
CA THR A 311 14.84 24.56 13.27
C THR A 311 13.85 23.70 12.46
N ILE A 312 13.84 23.81 11.14
CA ILE A 312 13.12 22.91 10.25
C ILE A 312 14.09 21.82 9.79
N SER A 313 13.74 20.54 9.57
CA SER A 313 12.48 19.83 9.65
C SER A 313 12.30 19.12 11.01
N ASP A 314 11.11 18.52 11.25
CA ASP A 314 10.89 17.64 12.41
C ASP A 314 11.08 16.16 12.05
N VAL A 315 10.51 15.75 10.93
CA VAL A 315 10.57 14.39 10.35
C VAL A 315 10.66 14.50 8.83
N SER A 316 10.84 13.36 8.15
CA SER A 316 10.95 13.32 6.70
C SER A 316 10.26 12.11 6.08
N ALA A 317 10.08 12.16 4.77
CA ALA A 317 9.74 11.01 3.92
C ALA A 317 10.37 11.20 2.54
N VAL A 318 10.15 10.27 1.62
CA VAL A 318 10.68 10.36 0.24
C VAL A 318 10.24 11.66 -0.44
N ALA A 319 11.20 12.35 -1.03
CA ALA A 319 11.02 13.62 -1.74
C ALA A 319 11.87 13.74 -3.01
N ASP A 320 13.00 13.03 -3.12
CA ASP A 320 13.88 13.10 -4.28
C ASP A 320 13.14 12.63 -5.55
N PRO A 321 12.98 13.49 -6.59
CA PRO A 321 12.36 13.06 -7.84
C PRO A 321 13.09 11.90 -8.54
N ALA A 322 14.39 11.71 -8.26
CA ALA A 322 15.16 10.60 -8.83
C ALA A 322 14.71 9.23 -8.26
N THR A 323 14.17 9.24 -7.06
CA THR A 323 13.55 8.10 -6.36
C THR A 323 12.09 8.42 -6.02
N GLY A 324 11.40 9.13 -6.89
CA GLY A 324 10.11 9.73 -6.67
C GLY A 324 8.93 8.76 -6.70
N VAL A 325 7.75 9.33 -6.51
CA VAL A 325 6.49 8.61 -6.38
C VAL A 325 5.66 8.66 -7.68
N ALA A 326 4.85 7.65 -7.90
CA ALA A 326 3.92 7.60 -9.02
C ALA A 326 2.69 8.48 -8.73
N VAL A 327 2.31 9.33 -9.67
CA VAL A 327 1.15 10.21 -9.60
C VAL A 327 0.36 10.16 -10.90
N TYR A 328 -0.96 10.21 -10.82
CA TYR A 328 -1.82 10.29 -11.99
C TYR A 328 -2.51 11.65 -12.07
N GLN A 329 -2.27 12.39 -13.15
CA GLN A 329 -2.76 13.76 -13.31
C GLN A 329 -3.06 14.06 -14.79
N THR A 330 -4.27 14.58 -15.08
CA THR A 330 -4.71 14.87 -16.44
C THR A 330 -4.99 16.35 -16.72
N TYR A 331 -5.26 17.18 -15.71
CA TYR A 331 -5.41 18.62 -15.94
C TYR A 331 -4.04 19.31 -16.02
N GLY A 332 -3.58 19.56 -17.24
CA GLY A 332 -2.22 20.06 -17.52
C GLY A 332 -1.15 18.98 -17.63
N GLY A 333 -1.45 17.75 -17.24
CA GLY A 333 -0.64 16.55 -17.39
C GLY A 333 -1.17 15.60 -18.47
N SER A 334 -0.47 14.49 -18.67
CA SER A 334 -0.81 13.49 -19.68
C SER A 334 -1.07 12.10 -19.07
N GLY A 335 -1.43 12.02 -17.81
CA GLY A 335 -1.64 10.79 -17.05
C GLY A 335 -0.50 10.52 -16.07
N TRP A 336 0.02 9.31 -16.02
CA TRP A 336 1.07 8.92 -15.07
C TRP A 336 2.34 9.75 -15.23
N ALA A 337 2.92 10.15 -14.10
CA ALA A 337 4.20 10.83 -14.03
C ALA A 337 4.93 10.46 -12.73
N VAL A 338 6.24 10.72 -12.67
CA VAL A 338 7.03 10.60 -11.44
C VAL A 338 7.19 11.98 -10.84
N TYR A 339 6.75 12.11 -9.62
CA TYR A 339 6.82 13.33 -8.83
C TYR A 339 7.81 13.17 -7.67
N GLY A 340 8.29 14.28 -7.18
CA GLY A 340 9.06 14.45 -5.95
C GLY A 340 8.85 15.84 -5.41
N GLY A 341 9.78 16.32 -4.62
CA GLY A 341 9.66 17.52 -3.81
C GLY A 341 9.20 17.20 -2.40
N THR A 342 9.39 18.12 -1.46
CA THR A 342 8.87 17.93 -0.09
C THR A 342 7.33 17.98 -0.05
N SER A 343 6.69 18.35 -1.15
CA SER A 343 5.27 18.12 -1.43
C SER A 343 4.86 16.65 -1.40
N ALA A 344 5.73 15.72 -1.80
CA ALA A 344 5.44 14.29 -1.66
C ALA A 344 5.49 13.84 -0.20
N SER A 345 6.45 14.37 0.58
CA SER A 345 6.66 13.95 1.96
C SER A 345 5.61 14.48 2.94
N SER A 346 5.08 15.69 2.75
CA SER A 346 4.08 16.29 3.64
C SER A 346 2.78 15.46 3.74
N PRO A 347 2.08 15.10 2.64
CA PRO A 347 0.88 14.28 2.69
C PRO A 347 1.15 12.85 3.17
N ILE A 348 2.33 12.28 2.89
CA ILE A 348 2.75 10.99 3.45
C ILE A 348 2.74 11.08 4.98
N ILE A 349 3.36 12.08 5.57
CA ILE A 349 3.43 12.24 7.04
C ILE A 349 2.06 12.59 7.63
N ALA A 350 1.23 13.42 6.98
CA ALA A 350 -0.15 13.68 7.39
C ALA A 350 -0.97 12.37 7.46
N ALA A 351 -0.81 11.50 6.46
CA ALA A 351 -1.47 10.20 6.40
C ALA A 351 -0.91 9.23 7.46
N VAL A 352 0.39 9.25 7.76
CA VAL A 352 0.99 8.48 8.88
C VAL A 352 0.39 8.91 10.22
N TYR A 353 0.19 10.20 10.46
CA TYR A 353 -0.52 10.67 11.65
C TYR A 353 -1.97 10.20 11.69
N ALA A 354 -2.66 10.15 10.54
CA ALA A 354 -4.02 9.63 10.47
C ALA A 354 -4.09 8.14 10.80
N ASP A 355 -3.11 7.36 10.35
CA ASP A 355 -2.96 5.95 10.71
C ASP A 355 -2.66 5.75 12.20
N ALA A 356 -1.88 6.65 12.79
CA ALA A 356 -1.54 6.63 14.20
C ALA A 356 -2.71 6.98 15.12
N GLY A 357 -3.75 7.63 14.58
CA GLY A 357 -4.98 7.98 15.28
C GLY A 357 -5.05 9.43 15.72
N THR A 358 -6.23 9.83 16.19
CA THR A 358 -6.53 11.23 16.53
C THR A 358 -5.59 11.77 17.61
N PRO A 359 -4.94 12.94 17.39
CA PRO A 359 -4.13 13.59 18.40
C PRO A 359 -4.88 13.90 19.69
N GLY A 360 -4.17 13.96 20.81
CA GLY A 360 -4.75 14.35 22.09
C GLY A 360 -5.33 15.77 22.05
N ALA A 361 -6.53 15.95 22.58
CA ALA A 361 -7.17 17.25 22.65
C ALA A 361 -6.26 18.24 23.42
N GLY A 362 -5.90 19.35 22.80
CA GLY A 362 -4.98 20.34 23.38
C GLY A 362 -3.49 20.07 23.15
N ASP A 363 -3.13 18.96 22.51
CA ASP A 363 -1.74 18.68 22.17
C ASP A 363 -1.27 19.47 20.95
N ASN A 364 0.05 19.71 20.89
CA ASN A 364 0.73 20.06 19.65
C ASN A 364 1.39 18.77 19.10
N PRO A 365 0.87 18.18 18.01
CA PRO A 365 1.38 16.89 17.51
C PRO A 365 2.83 16.94 17.01
N ALA A 366 3.38 18.10 16.68
CA ALA A 366 4.79 18.25 16.28
C ALA A 366 5.78 17.75 17.37
N LYS A 367 5.34 17.71 18.64
CA LYS A 367 6.17 17.18 19.74
C LYS A 367 6.28 15.65 19.77
N TYR A 368 5.36 14.91 19.12
CA TYR A 368 5.28 13.46 19.26
C TYR A 368 6.55 12.75 18.79
N PRO A 369 7.12 13.04 17.61
CA PRO A 369 8.36 12.41 17.16
C PRO A 369 9.54 12.64 18.13
N TYR A 370 9.60 13.81 18.76
CA TYR A 370 10.65 14.15 19.73
C TYR A 370 10.58 13.32 21.02
N ALA A 371 9.40 12.80 21.35
CA ALA A 371 9.21 11.89 22.48
C ALA A 371 9.51 10.42 22.12
N HIS A 372 9.64 10.07 20.84
CA HIS A 372 9.72 8.69 20.35
C HIS A 372 10.80 8.51 19.26
N THR A 373 11.97 9.11 19.43
CA THR A 373 13.04 9.09 18.42
C THR A 373 13.51 7.69 18.05
N ASN A 374 13.38 6.72 18.95
CA ASN A 374 13.70 5.30 18.71
C ASN A 374 12.69 4.56 17.82
N ALA A 375 11.56 5.19 17.50
CA ALA A 375 10.51 4.67 16.60
C ALA A 375 10.56 5.33 15.21
N LEU A 376 11.72 5.87 14.85
CA LEU A 376 12.00 6.45 13.55
C LEU A 376 13.22 5.77 12.92
N ASN A 377 13.32 5.81 11.61
CA ASN A 377 14.55 5.44 10.89
C ASN A 377 15.44 6.68 10.82
N ASP A 378 16.49 6.71 11.59
CA ASP A 378 17.47 7.79 11.61
C ASP A 378 18.24 7.84 10.29
N VAL A 379 18.22 8.99 9.61
CA VAL A 379 18.90 9.19 8.32
C VAL A 379 20.24 9.85 8.57
N THR A 380 21.32 9.09 8.42
CA THR A 380 22.66 9.50 8.88
C THR A 380 23.63 9.84 7.74
N SER A 381 23.14 9.96 6.51
CA SER A 381 23.99 10.21 5.33
C SER A 381 23.39 11.24 4.37
N GLY A 382 24.25 11.99 3.72
CA GLY A 382 23.87 13.01 2.74
C GLY A 382 23.88 14.45 3.31
N ALA A 383 23.70 15.41 2.44
CA ALA A 383 23.64 16.84 2.77
C ALA A 383 22.81 17.60 1.72
N ASN A 384 22.09 18.61 2.12
CA ASN A 384 21.32 19.49 1.23
C ASN A 384 21.99 20.85 0.98
N GLY A 385 23.22 21.02 1.42
CA GLY A 385 23.99 22.25 1.25
C GLY A 385 25.25 22.28 2.09
N THR A 386 25.78 23.48 2.29
CA THR A 386 26.93 23.73 3.17
C THR A 386 26.56 24.86 4.12
N CYS A 387 26.67 24.60 5.41
CA CYS A 387 26.26 25.55 6.46
C CYS A 387 27.14 25.45 7.71
N SER A 388 26.92 26.34 8.66
CA SER A 388 27.53 26.28 9.99
C SER A 388 26.47 26.69 11.04
N PRO A 389 26.21 25.82 12.03
CA PRO A 389 26.78 24.51 12.28
C PRO A 389 26.32 23.45 11.25
N ALA A 390 27.15 22.46 10.96
CA ALA A 390 26.98 21.52 9.87
C ALA A 390 25.68 20.68 9.96
N TYR A 391 25.21 20.34 11.17
CA TYR A 391 24.00 19.53 11.33
C TYR A 391 22.73 20.19 10.74
N LEU A 392 22.73 21.51 10.49
CA LEU A 392 21.61 22.21 9.85
C LEU A 392 21.47 21.90 8.35
N CYS A 393 22.49 21.26 7.73
CA CYS A 393 22.47 20.93 6.32
C CYS A 393 23.12 19.58 5.98
N THR A 394 23.58 18.84 6.99
CA THR A 394 24.24 17.54 6.79
C THR A 394 23.66 16.55 7.78
N ALA A 395 23.29 15.36 7.29
CA ALA A 395 22.77 14.29 8.12
C ALA A 395 23.80 13.80 9.16
N GLY A 396 23.31 13.40 10.28
CA GLY A 396 24.07 12.85 11.40
C GLY A 396 23.21 11.94 12.27
N ALA A 397 23.80 11.34 13.29
CA ALA A 397 23.02 10.55 14.24
C ALA A 397 22.10 11.44 15.09
N GLY A 398 20.84 11.05 15.16
CA GLY A 398 19.80 11.80 15.87
C GLY A 398 19.23 12.97 15.04
N TYR A 399 18.97 14.11 15.68
CA TYR A 399 18.38 15.24 14.98
C TYR A 399 19.37 15.95 14.05
N ASP A 400 18.98 16.15 12.81
CA ASP A 400 19.63 17.02 11.82
C ASP A 400 18.62 17.88 11.03
N GLY A 401 19.09 18.99 10.43
CA GLY A 401 18.22 19.91 9.74
C GLY A 401 17.49 19.31 8.53
N PRO A 402 18.17 18.60 7.60
CA PRO A 402 17.53 18.10 6.38
C PRO A 402 16.46 17.05 6.59
N THR A 403 16.60 16.18 7.59
CA THR A 403 15.72 15.02 7.79
C THR A 403 15.03 15.00 9.15
N GLY A 404 15.28 16.00 9.98
CA GLY A 404 14.73 16.07 11.33
C GLY A 404 15.20 14.90 12.19
N LEU A 405 14.26 14.20 12.79
CA LEU A 405 14.50 12.99 13.59
C LEU A 405 14.53 11.69 12.76
N GLY A 406 14.31 11.81 11.44
CA GLY A 406 14.27 10.67 10.51
C GLY A 406 12.89 10.42 9.90
N THR A 407 12.72 9.21 9.35
CA THR A 407 11.51 8.80 8.61
C THR A 407 10.69 7.79 9.41
N PRO A 408 9.39 7.57 9.08
CA PRO A 408 8.54 6.65 9.83
C PRO A 408 9.11 5.22 9.92
N ASN A 409 9.02 4.62 11.11
CA ASN A 409 9.26 3.20 11.36
C ASN A 409 8.03 2.64 12.10
N GLY A 410 6.93 2.48 11.38
CA GLY A 410 5.61 2.27 11.95
C GLY A 410 5.01 3.55 12.53
N LEU A 411 4.03 3.42 13.40
CA LEU A 411 3.17 4.52 13.84
C LEU A 411 3.55 5.11 15.22
N ALA A 412 4.43 4.43 15.97
CA ALA A 412 4.66 4.76 17.38
C ALA A 412 5.20 6.18 17.61
N ALA A 413 5.97 6.74 16.66
CA ALA A 413 6.48 8.11 16.77
C ALA A 413 5.40 9.19 16.57
N PHE A 414 4.22 8.83 16.08
CA PHE A 414 3.17 9.75 15.65
C PHE A 414 1.91 9.69 16.53
N THR A 415 1.94 8.89 17.62
CA THR A 415 0.80 8.71 18.53
C THR A 415 0.79 9.70 19.66
N ALA A 416 -0.42 10.12 20.07
CA ALA A 416 -0.64 10.94 21.28
C ALA A 416 -0.27 10.14 22.54
N GLY A 417 0.54 10.75 23.42
CA GLY A 417 0.69 10.23 24.79
C GLY A 417 1.83 9.24 25.02
N GLY A 418 2.91 9.31 24.25
CA GLY A 418 4.15 8.65 24.60
C GLY A 418 4.81 9.28 25.82
N SER A 419 4.79 8.61 26.93
CA SER A 419 5.60 8.94 28.07
C SER A 419 7.08 8.74 27.75
N THR A 420 7.92 9.67 28.10
CA THR A 420 9.39 9.60 27.98
C THR A 420 9.93 8.28 28.55
N GLY A 421 10.46 7.45 27.65
CA GLY A 421 11.00 6.15 28.01
C GLY A 421 10.04 5.03 27.62
N GLY A 422 9.99 4.73 26.33
CA GLY A 422 9.06 3.82 25.68
C GLY A 422 8.71 2.56 26.46
N ASN A 423 7.61 2.59 27.19
CA ASN A 423 6.97 1.37 27.62
C ASN A 423 6.24 0.76 26.44
N THR A 424 6.69 -0.38 25.96
CA THR A 424 6.11 -1.11 24.85
C THR A 424 5.53 -2.42 25.36
N VAL A 425 4.22 -2.59 25.18
CA VAL A 425 3.58 -3.88 25.42
C VAL A 425 3.56 -4.65 24.09
N THR A 426 4.21 -5.79 24.07
CA THR A 426 4.23 -6.67 22.89
C THR A 426 3.43 -7.93 23.18
N VAL A 427 2.44 -8.25 22.35
CA VAL A 427 1.70 -9.51 22.40
C VAL A 427 2.28 -10.47 21.36
N THR A 428 2.74 -11.64 21.85
CA THR A 428 3.22 -12.70 20.96
C THR A 428 2.02 -13.38 20.29
N GLY A 429 1.93 -13.32 18.97
CA GLY A 429 0.88 -13.99 18.21
C GLY A 429 0.93 -15.50 18.41
N PRO A 430 -0.16 -16.14 18.85
CA PRO A 430 -0.17 -17.58 19.15
C PRO A 430 -0.23 -18.47 17.89
N GLY A 431 -0.28 -17.87 16.69
CA GLY A 431 -0.55 -18.59 15.44
C GLY A 431 -2.00 -19.06 15.34
N SER A 432 -2.36 -19.65 14.21
CA SER A 432 -3.71 -20.20 13.99
C SER A 432 -4.02 -21.31 15.00
N GLN A 433 -5.24 -21.27 15.57
CA GLN A 433 -5.74 -22.22 16.56
C GLN A 433 -6.83 -23.10 15.98
N SER A 434 -6.99 -24.30 16.55
CA SER A 434 -8.09 -25.21 16.20
C SER A 434 -8.73 -25.79 17.45
N GLY A 435 -10.01 -26.11 17.36
CA GLY A 435 -10.77 -26.74 18.43
C GLY A 435 -11.97 -27.51 17.89
N THR A 436 -12.77 -28.09 18.79
CA THR A 436 -13.99 -28.84 18.42
C THR A 436 -15.12 -28.40 19.34
N VAL A 437 -16.32 -28.25 18.78
CA VAL A 437 -17.53 -27.97 19.56
C VAL A 437 -17.70 -28.97 20.69
N GLY A 438 -17.98 -28.52 21.91
CA GLY A 438 -18.13 -29.35 23.10
C GLY A 438 -16.84 -29.82 23.75
N THR A 439 -15.68 -29.55 23.18
CA THR A 439 -14.37 -29.88 23.76
C THR A 439 -13.76 -28.63 24.39
N ALA A 440 -13.38 -28.73 25.68
CA ALA A 440 -12.76 -27.58 26.37
C ALA A 440 -11.46 -27.14 25.69
N ALA A 441 -11.34 -25.84 25.46
CA ALA A 441 -10.14 -25.19 24.92
C ALA A 441 -9.44 -24.37 25.99
N SER A 442 -8.11 -24.27 25.88
CA SER A 442 -7.25 -23.48 26.76
C SER A 442 -6.05 -22.96 25.97
N LEU A 443 -5.89 -21.64 25.90
CA LEU A 443 -4.79 -20.96 25.20
C LEU A 443 -4.24 -19.84 26.06
N GLN A 444 -2.98 -19.94 26.45
CA GLN A 444 -2.30 -18.87 27.17
C GLN A 444 -1.77 -17.83 26.17
N ILE A 445 -2.19 -16.58 26.32
CA ILE A 445 -1.61 -15.46 25.60
C ILE A 445 -0.38 -14.97 26.37
N HIS A 446 0.71 -14.79 25.66
CA HIS A 446 1.94 -14.25 26.18
C HIS A 446 2.11 -12.81 25.70
N ALA A 447 2.35 -11.92 26.64
CA ALA A 447 2.72 -10.55 26.37
C ALA A 447 3.91 -10.14 27.26
N SER A 448 4.74 -9.27 26.74
CA SER A 448 5.85 -8.66 27.48
C SER A 448 5.67 -7.15 27.54
N ASP A 449 6.13 -6.57 28.62
CA ASP A 449 6.18 -5.13 28.83
C ASP A 449 7.63 -4.72 28.97
N SER A 450 8.07 -3.70 28.23
CA SER A 450 9.42 -3.19 28.30
C SER A 450 9.71 -2.45 29.62
N ALA A 451 8.66 -1.93 30.29
CA ALA A 451 8.79 -1.34 31.61
C ALA A 451 8.70 -2.39 32.70
N SER A 452 9.69 -2.41 33.59
CA SER A 452 9.70 -3.34 34.71
C SER A 452 8.63 -2.99 35.76
N GLY A 453 7.97 -4.03 36.31
CA GLY A 453 7.03 -3.87 37.40
C GLY A 453 5.61 -3.49 37.02
N GLN A 454 5.28 -3.43 35.74
CA GLN A 454 3.92 -3.20 35.27
C GLN A 454 3.07 -4.48 35.30
N THR A 455 1.79 -4.31 35.55
CA THR A 455 0.80 -5.40 35.49
C THR A 455 0.02 -5.27 34.20
N LEU A 456 -0.03 -6.34 33.40
CA LEU A 456 -0.79 -6.36 32.16
C LEU A 456 -2.23 -6.77 32.40
N SER A 457 -3.17 -6.09 31.70
CA SER A 457 -4.55 -6.48 31.58
C SER A 457 -4.85 -6.91 30.15
N TYR A 458 -5.67 -7.96 29.99
CA TYR A 458 -5.93 -8.59 28.70
C TYR A 458 -7.39 -8.44 28.28
N SER A 459 -7.61 -8.28 27.00
CA SER A 459 -8.95 -8.32 26.36
C SER A 459 -8.87 -9.05 25.03
N ALA A 460 -10.00 -9.56 24.55
CA ALA A 460 -10.09 -10.17 23.24
C ALA A 460 -11.43 -9.85 22.57
N THR A 461 -11.39 -9.71 21.25
CA THR A 461 -12.58 -9.59 20.38
C THR A 461 -12.58 -10.70 19.35
N GLY A 462 -13.76 -11.08 18.84
CA GLY A 462 -13.88 -12.14 17.83
C GLY A 462 -13.62 -13.54 18.37
N LEU A 463 -13.70 -13.80 19.68
CA LEU A 463 -13.56 -15.15 20.22
C LEU A 463 -14.72 -16.05 19.75
N PRO A 464 -14.45 -17.35 19.43
CA PRO A 464 -15.49 -18.33 19.21
C PRO A 464 -16.50 -18.36 20.37
N ALA A 465 -17.78 -18.52 20.05
CA ALA A 465 -18.84 -18.58 21.05
C ALA A 465 -18.57 -19.68 22.09
N GLY A 466 -18.65 -19.35 23.39
CA GLY A 466 -18.32 -20.22 24.50
C GLY A 466 -16.88 -20.11 25.02
N LEU A 467 -16.03 -19.30 24.39
CA LEU A 467 -14.69 -18.95 24.90
C LEU A 467 -14.69 -17.54 25.50
N SER A 468 -13.84 -17.34 26.51
CA SER A 468 -13.59 -16.03 27.13
C SER A 468 -12.13 -15.89 27.53
N ILE A 469 -11.63 -14.64 27.59
CA ILE A 469 -10.29 -14.34 28.09
C ILE A 469 -10.35 -13.89 29.55
N ASN A 470 -9.44 -14.36 30.37
CA ASN A 470 -9.23 -13.84 31.71
C ASN A 470 -8.41 -12.55 31.63
N SER A 471 -8.99 -11.46 32.11
CA SER A 471 -8.40 -10.12 31.98
C SER A 471 -7.11 -9.91 32.76
N SER A 472 -6.79 -10.72 33.76
CA SER A 472 -5.56 -10.59 34.57
C SER A 472 -4.47 -11.56 34.14
N SER A 473 -4.82 -12.75 33.64
CA SER A 473 -3.83 -13.77 33.28
C SER A 473 -3.59 -13.92 31.77
N GLY A 474 -4.50 -13.38 30.92
CA GLY A 474 -4.44 -13.59 29.47
C GLY A 474 -4.79 -15.00 29.02
N LEU A 475 -5.34 -15.85 29.93
CA LEU A 475 -5.78 -17.19 29.58
C LEU A 475 -7.12 -17.12 28.86
N ILE A 476 -7.17 -17.58 27.61
CA ILE A 476 -8.43 -17.83 26.89
C ILE A 476 -8.85 -19.26 27.22
N SER A 477 -10.08 -19.43 27.72
CA SER A 477 -10.61 -20.74 28.07
C SER A 477 -12.12 -20.79 27.91
N GLY A 478 -12.66 -22.02 27.87
CA GLY A 478 -14.08 -22.29 27.74
C GLY A 478 -14.34 -23.51 26.88
N THR A 479 -15.61 -23.70 26.49
CA THR A 479 -16.02 -24.78 25.61
C THR A 479 -16.73 -24.17 24.41
N PRO A 480 -16.17 -24.27 23.20
CA PRO A 480 -16.79 -23.73 22.01
C PRO A 480 -18.18 -24.36 21.78
N THR A 481 -19.18 -23.55 21.46
CA THR A 481 -20.56 -24.00 21.27
C THR A 481 -20.99 -24.02 19.81
N THR A 482 -20.26 -23.38 18.92
CA THR A 482 -20.60 -23.25 17.50
C THR A 482 -19.37 -23.56 16.65
N ALA A 483 -19.53 -24.31 15.57
CA ALA A 483 -18.50 -24.53 14.57
C ALA A 483 -18.38 -23.28 13.67
N GLY A 484 -17.17 -22.95 13.26
CA GLY A 484 -16.90 -21.81 12.42
C GLY A 484 -15.41 -21.45 12.43
N SER A 485 -15.05 -20.41 11.70
CA SER A 485 -13.71 -19.83 11.70
C SER A 485 -13.83 -18.36 12.08
N ASP A 486 -13.21 -17.99 13.19
CA ASP A 486 -13.31 -16.67 13.79
C ASP A 486 -11.94 -15.98 13.75
N ASN A 487 -11.92 -14.71 13.37
CA ASN A 487 -10.73 -13.86 13.48
C ASN A 487 -10.69 -13.24 14.89
N VAL A 488 -9.75 -13.69 15.68
CA VAL A 488 -9.56 -13.27 17.07
C VAL A 488 -8.49 -12.19 17.14
N THR A 489 -8.79 -11.07 17.81
CA THR A 489 -7.79 -10.07 18.17
C THR A 489 -7.66 -10.02 19.68
N VAL A 490 -6.47 -10.25 20.21
CA VAL A 490 -6.13 -10.10 21.63
C VAL A 490 -5.32 -8.84 21.84
N THR A 491 -5.63 -8.11 22.91
CA THR A 491 -4.92 -6.88 23.30
C THR A 491 -4.47 -7.01 24.74
N ALA A 492 -3.20 -6.73 25.01
CA ALA A 492 -2.67 -6.53 26.35
C ALA A 492 -2.41 -5.04 26.58
N LYS A 493 -2.77 -4.55 27.77
CA LYS A 493 -2.61 -3.14 28.17
C LYS A 493 -2.05 -3.09 29.57
N ASP A 494 -1.11 -2.17 29.82
CA ASP A 494 -0.53 -1.93 31.12
C ASP A 494 -1.29 -0.87 31.94
N GLY A 495 -0.80 -0.61 33.17
CA GLY A 495 -1.36 0.40 34.07
C GLY A 495 -1.10 1.85 33.62
N THR A 496 -0.15 2.10 32.71
CA THR A 496 0.19 3.43 32.21
C THR A 496 -0.57 3.79 30.92
N GLY A 497 -1.23 2.79 30.30
CA GLY A 497 -2.01 2.97 29.08
C GLY A 497 -1.35 2.45 27.82
N ALA A 498 -0.08 1.99 27.87
CA ALA A 498 0.57 1.34 26.74
C ALA A 498 -0.12 0.02 26.42
N SER A 499 -0.26 -0.32 25.15
CA SER A 499 -0.96 -1.54 24.71
C SER A 499 -0.32 -2.12 23.44
N GLY A 500 -0.43 -3.44 23.31
CA GLY A 500 -0.06 -4.18 22.11
C GLY A 500 -1.14 -5.18 21.77
N SER A 501 -1.25 -5.56 20.48
CA SER A 501 -2.26 -6.49 20.01
C SER A 501 -1.67 -7.51 19.05
N ALA A 502 -2.32 -8.68 18.97
CA ALA A 502 -2.03 -9.71 17.96
C ALA A 502 -3.34 -10.32 17.48
N SER A 503 -3.41 -10.59 16.17
CA SER A 503 -4.59 -11.23 15.55
C SER A 503 -4.22 -12.61 15.01
N PHE A 504 -5.17 -13.55 15.12
CA PHE A 504 -5.02 -14.91 14.62
C PHE A 504 -6.39 -15.53 14.31
N THR A 505 -6.40 -16.59 13.52
CA THR A 505 -7.62 -17.32 13.19
C THR A 505 -7.81 -18.48 14.16
N TRP A 506 -9.04 -18.66 14.67
CA TRP A 506 -9.44 -19.82 15.46
C TRP A 506 -10.54 -20.60 14.74
N THR A 507 -10.25 -21.83 14.34
CA THR A 507 -11.20 -22.69 13.63
C THR A 507 -11.78 -23.73 14.58
N ILE A 508 -13.09 -23.72 14.78
CA ILE A 508 -13.82 -24.70 15.59
C ILE A 508 -14.52 -25.68 14.67
N ALA A 509 -14.05 -26.93 14.67
CA ALA A 509 -14.73 -28.03 13.99
C ALA A 509 -16.03 -28.40 14.75
N GLY A 510 -17.03 -28.90 14.02
CA GLY A 510 -18.23 -29.47 14.63
C GLY A 510 -17.90 -30.61 15.57
N SER A 511 -18.73 -30.83 16.61
CA SER A 511 -18.56 -31.95 17.54
C SER A 511 -18.77 -33.28 16.80
N GLY A 512 -17.69 -33.92 16.37
CA GLY A 512 -17.69 -35.24 15.73
C GLY A 512 -18.04 -36.39 16.68
N GLY A 513 -19.08 -36.27 17.49
CA GLY A 513 -19.57 -37.29 18.40
C GLY A 513 -20.80 -38.07 17.88
N GLY A 514 -21.20 -37.82 16.64
CA GLY A 514 -22.23 -38.60 15.95
C GLY A 514 -21.59 -39.66 15.08
N THR A 515 -22.11 -40.86 15.06
CA THR A 515 -21.77 -41.88 14.06
C THR A 515 -22.04 -41.29 12.67
N CYS A 516 -21.00 -41.23 11.80
CA CYS A 516 -21.17 -40.77 10.43
C CYS A 516 -22.21 -41.66 9.73
N THR A 517 -23.43 -41.12 9.55
CA THR A 517 -24.49 -41.80 8.81
C THR A 517 -24.66 -41.11 7.46
N GLY A 518 -24.53 -41.89 6.35
CA GLY A 518 -24.57 -41.35 4.99
C GLY A 518 -23.19 -40.93 4.45
N GLY A 519 -22.13 -41.53 4.99
CA GLY A 519 -20.77 -41.39 4.47
C GLY A 519 -20.59 -42.04 3.10
N GLY A 520 -19.43 -41.82 2.50
CA GLY A 520 -19.04 -42.27 1.16
C GLY A 520 -18.79 -41.12 0.21
N GLN A 521 -18.72 -41.40 -1.08
CA GLN A 521 -18.58 -40.39 -2.14
C GLN A 521 -19.88 -39.54 -2.26
N LEU A 522 -19.78 -38.26 -2.04
CA LEU A 522 -20.94 -37.34 -2.03
C LEU A 522 -21.17 -36.63 -3.37
N LEU A 523 -20.12 -36.48 -4.20
CA LEU A 523 -20.24 -35.84 -5.51
C LEU A 523 -20.92 -36.74 -6.52
N GLY A 524 -21.87 -36.20 -7.25
CA GLY A 524 -22.45 -36.85 -8.43
C GLY A 524 -21.58 -36.60 -9.66
N ASN A 525 -21.52 -37.57 -10.57
CA ASN A 525 -20.73 -37.52 -11.81
C ASN A 525 -19.27 -37.04 -11.55
N ALA A 526 -18.62 -37.69 -10.64
CA ALA A 526 -17.34 -37.29 -10.07
C ALA A 526 -16.18 -37.34 -11.10
N GLY A 527 -16.19 -38.35 -12.00
CA GLY A 527 -15.25 -38.48 -13.13
C GLY A 527 -15.80 -37.93 -14.45
N PHE A 528 -16.90 -37.21 -14.45
CA PHE A 528 -17.55 -36.56 -15.60
C PHE A 528 -18.04 -37.55 -16.71
N GLU A 529 -18.01 -38.85 -16.48
CA GLU A 529 -18.21 -39.92 -17.47
C GLU A 529 -19.64 -39.99 -18.05
N THR A 530 -20.61 -39.23 -17.49
CA THR A 530 -21.95 -39.12 -18.11
C THR A 530 -21.93 -38.27 -19.39
N GLY A 531 -20.84 -37.60 -19.69
CA GLY A 531 -20.70 -36.68 -20.83
C GLY A 531 -21.56 -35.41 -20.74
N THR A 532 -22.13 -35.15 -19.57
CA THR A 532 -22.92 -33.97 -19.28
C THR A 532 -22.43 -33.34 -18.00
N ALA A 533 -22.70 -32.03 -17.81
CA ALA A 533 -22.29 -31.39 -16.59
C ALA A 533 -23.07 -31.86 -15.35
N SER A 534 -24.36 -32.19 -15.51
CA SER A 534 -25.23 -32.51 -14.36
C SER A 534 -24.67 -33.67 -13.50
N PRO A 535 -24.69 -33.53 -12.15
CA PRO A 535 -25.24 -32.42 -11.33
C PRO A 535 -24.30 -31.24 -11.11
N TRP A 536 -23.16 -31.19 -11.76
CA TRP A 536 -22.32 -29.99 -11.81
C TRP A 536 -22.97 -28.89 -12.64
N THR A 537 -22.71 -27.65 -12.29
CA THR A 537 -22.95 -26.47 -13.12
C THR A 537 -21.61 -26.06 -13.71
N ALA A 538 -21.53 -25.96 -15.03
CA ALA A 538 -20.29 -25.67 -15.75
C ALA A 538 -20.50 -24.65 -16.86
N SER A 539 -19.46 -23.90 -17.19
CA SER A 539 -19.39 -23.12 -18.43
C SER A 539 -19.55 -24.04 -19.64
N SER A 540 -20.07 -23.49 -20.75
CA SER A 540 -20.31 -24.27 -21.97
C SER A 540 -18.99 -24.83 -22.53
N GLY A 541 -18.92 -26.14 -22.71
CA GLY A 541 -17.76 -26.80 -23.29
C GLY A 541 -16.73 -27.29 -22.28
N VAL A 542 -16.90 -26.98 -20.99
CA VAL A 542 -15.99 -27.46 -19.92
C VAL A 542 -15.99 -28.99 -19.79
N ILE A 543 -17.15 -29.64 -19.89
CA ILE A 543 -17.19 -31.10 -19.91
C ILE A 543 -16.86 -31.60 -21.32
N ASP A 544 -15.74 -32.25 -21.46
CA ASP A 544 -15.09 -32.52 -22.74
C ASP A 544 -14.49 -33.95 -22.81
N ASN A 545 -14.54 -34.55 -24.00
CA ASN A 545 -13.94 -35.85 -24.30
C ASN A 545 -13.02 -35.83 -25.53
N SER A 546 -12.64 -34.61 -25.97
CA SER A 546 -11.71 -34.49 -27.10
C SER A 546 -10.31 -34.97 -26.72
N ALA A 547 -9.55 -35.39 -27.73
CA ALA A 547 -8.17 -35.88 -27.55
C ALA A 547 -7.14 -34.74 -27.35
N GLY A 548 -7.61 -33.47 -27.26
CA GLY A 548 -6.73 -32.31 -27.03
C GLY A 548 -6.00 -32.39 -25.69
N GLU A 549 -6.76 -32.71 -24.64
CA GLU A 549 -6.23 -33.09 -23.33
C GLU A 549 -6.75 -34.51 -23.00
N ALA A 550 -5.88 -35.36 -22.46
CA ALA A 550 -6.28 -36.69 -22.05
C ALA A 550 -7.01 -36.66 -20.71
N ALA A 551 -8.09 -37.44 -20.53
CA ALA A 551 -8.69 -37.68 -19.24
C ALA A 551 -7.71 -38.43 -18.31
N HIS A 552 -7.77 -38.22 -17.00
CA HIS A 552 -7.01 -39.00 -16.03
C HIS A 552 -7.52 -40.43 -15.99
N SER A 553 -8.83 -40.62 -15.97
CA SER A 553 -9.46 -41.92 -16.13
C SER A 553 -10.65 -41.84 -17.10
N GLY A 554 -11.13 -42.98 -17.59
CA GLY A 554 -12.29 -43.00 -18.47
C GLY A 554 -12.10 -42.29 -19.81
N SER A 555 -13.08 -41.47 -20.19
CA SER A 555 -13.11 -40.78 -21.49
C SER A 555 -13.46 -39.28 -21.37
N TRP A 556 -14.00 -38.87 -20.27
CA TRP A 556 -14.48 -37.49 -20.07
C TRP A 556 -13.69 -36.82 -18.94
N LYS A 557 -13.57 -35.51 -19.01
CA LYS A 557 -12.92 -34.65 -18.00
C LYS A 557 -13.59 -33.28 -17.95
N ALA A 558 -13.23 -32.49 -17.01
CA ALA A 558 -13.54 -31.04 -17.01
C ALA A 558 -12.29 -30.27 -17.46
N TRP A 559 -12.39 -29.60 -18.58
CA TRP A 559 -11.32 -28.80 -19.18
C TRP A 559 -11.72 -27.34 -19.16
N LEU A 560 -11.09 -26.57 -18.27
CA LEU A 560 -11.28 -25.14 -18.09
C LEU A 560 -10.16 -24.40 -18.82
N ASP A 561 -10.49 -23.29 -19.46
CA ASP A 561 -9.58 -22.41 -20.20
C ASP A 561 -8.84 -23.10 -21.37
N GLY A 562 -7.67 -22.63 -21.77
CA GLY A 562 -6.91 -23.16 -22.91
C GLY A 562 -7.28 -22.52 -24.24
N TYR A 563 -7.74 -21.29 -24.24
CA TYR A 563 -8.16 -20.52 -25.42
C TYR A 563 -7.04 -19.63 -25.99
N GLY A 564 -6.05 -19.25 -25.19
CA GLY A 564 -4.99 -18.30 -25.54
C GLY A 564 -5.51 -16.87 -25.72
N THR A 565 -6.63 -16.55 -25.08
CA THR A 565 -7.25 -15.21 -25.07
C THR A 565 -8.01 -15.07 -23.75
N THR A 566 -8.19 -13.83 -23.29
CA THR A 566 -8.92 -13.57 -22.03
C THR A 566 -10.21 -14.36 -21.96
N HIS A 567 -10.30 -15.26 -21.01
CA HIS A 567 -11.44 -16.15 -20.82
C HIS A 567 -11.64 -16.47 -19.33
N THR A 568 -12.86 -16.91 -18.99
CA THR A 568 -13.18 -17.40 -17.65
C THR A 568 -14.12 -18.56 -17.76
N ASP A 569 -13.70 -19.72 -17.23
CA ASP A 569 -14.53 -20.91 -17.11
C ASP A 569 -14.84 -21.23 -15.65
N THR A 570 -16.00 -21.82 -15.42
CA THR A 570 -16.43 -22.23 -14.08
C THR A 570 -16.97 -23.64 -14.06
N LEU A 571 -16.73 -24.34 -12.94
CA LEU A 571 -17.30 -25.65 -12.65
C LEU A 571 -17.67 -25.69 -11.18
N SER A 572 -18.92 -26.05 -10.82
CA SER A 572 -19.34 -26.09 -9.42
C SER A 572 -20.39 -27.15 -9.14
N GLN A 573 -20.39 -27.68 -7.90
CA GLN A 573 -21.43 -28.56 -7.39
C GLN A 573 -21.69 -28.26 -5.91
N SER A 574 -22.96 -28.18 -5.55
CA SER A 574 -23.37 -28.05 -4.15
C SER A 574 -23.75 -29.42 -3.58
N VAL A 575 -23.25 -29.72 -2.39
CA VAL A 575 -23.44 -31.01 -1.74
C VAL A 575 -23.50 -30.83 -0.22
N THR A 576 -24.32 -31.63 0.46
CA THR A 576 -24.41 -31.59 1.93
C THR A 576 -23.47 -32.65 2.53
N ILE A 577 -22.54 -32.20 3.37
CA ILE A 577 -21.69 -33.08 4.17
C ILE A 577 -22.51 -33.54 5.38
N PRO A 578 -22.71 -34.85 5.59
CA PRO A 578 -23.49 -35.31 6.73
C PRO A 578 -22.88 -34.91 8.07
N ALA A 579 -23.72 -34.58 9.03
CA ALA A 579 -23.28 -34.22 10.38
C ALA A 579 -22.51 -35.38 11.04
N GLY A 580 -21.44 -35.05 11.75
CA GLY A 580 -20.60 -36.02 12.45
C GLY A 580 -19.60 -36.76 11.56
N CYS A 581 -19.55 -36.50 10.25
CA CYS A 581 -18.58 -37.09 9.34
C CYS A 581 -17.31 -36.22 9.22
N LYS A 582 -16.16 -36.87 9.10
CA LYS A 582 -14.99 -36.25 8.46
C LYS A 582 -15.23 -36.20 6.96
N ALA A 583 -14.71 -35.18 6.28
CA ALA A 583 -14.86 -35.03 4.85
C ALA A 583 -13.53 -34.66 4.19
N SER A 584 -13.15 -35.42 3.18
CA SER A 584 -11.95 -35.17 2.38
C SER A 584 -12.35 -34.92 0.94
N PHE A 585 -12.02 -33.74 0.43
CA PHE A 585 -12.20 -33.38 -0.97
C PHE A 585 -10.89 -33.60 -1.73
N SER A 586 -10.95 -34.33 -2.83
CA SER A 586 -9.80 -34.54 -3.72
C SER A 586 -10.21 -34.46 -5.17
N PHE A 587 -9.25 -34.18 -6.05
CA PHE A 587 -9.39 -34.21 -7.50
C PHE A 587 -8.00 -34.39 -8.14
N TRP A 588 -7.96 -34.87 -9.36
CA TRP A 588 -6.75 -34.89 -10.16
C TRP A 588 -6.72 -33.63 -11.05
N LEU A 589 -5.58 -32.92 -11.03
CA LEU A 589 -5.35 -31.72 -11.80
C LEU A 589 -4.16 -31.90 -12.71
N HIS A 590 -4.34 -31.62 -13.99
CA HIS A 590 -3.28 -31.43 -14.97
C HIS A 590 -3.30 -29.96 -15.41
N VAL A 591 -2.13 -29.33 -15.44
CA VAL A 591 -1.95 -27.98 -15.96
C VAL A 591 -1.02 -28.06 -17.16
N ASP A 592 -1.54 -27.76 -18.35
CA ASP A 592 -0.77 -27.63 -19.59
C ASP A 592 -0.76 -26.17 -20.03
N THR A 593 0.42 -25.64 -20.36
CA THR A 593 0.56 -24.22 -20.70
C THR A 593 1.56 -23.97 -21.81
N ALA A 594 1.30 -22.99 -22.62
CA ALA A 594 2.26 -22.40 -23.56
C ALA A 594 3.05 -21.23 -22.94
N GLU A 595 2.70 -20.81 -21.72
CA GLU A 595 3.41 -19.78 -20.97
C GLU A 595 4.81 -20.26 -20.57
N THR A 596 5.76 -19.31 -20.57
CA THR A 596 7.15 -19.57 -20.17
C THR A 596 7.57 -18.62 -19.05
N GLY A 597 8.27 -19.15 -18.04
CA GLY A 597 8.75 -18.35 -16.92
C GLY A 597 8.03 -18.65 -15.61
N SER A 598 8.21 -17.79 -14.60
CA SER A 598 7.74 -17.98 -13.22
C SER A 598 6.62 -17.03 -12.81
N THR A 599 6.05 -16.28 -13.74
CA THR A 599 4.93 -15.38 -13.47
C THR A 599 3.60 -16.11 -13.62
N ALA A 600 2.72 -15.96 -12.63
CA ALA A 600 1.39 -16.55 -12.62
C ALA A 600 0.40 -15.64 -13.38
N TYR A 601 0.26 -15.88 -14.68
CA TYR A 601 -0.66 -15.14 -15.55
C TYR A 601 -2.07 -15.73 -15.44
N ASP A 602 -2.21 -17.01 -15.74
CA ASP A 602 -3.47 -17.73 -15.73
C ASP A 602 -3.66 -18.47 -14.42
N LYS A 603 -4.88 -18.52 -13.92
CA LYS A 603 -5.15 -19.04 -12.56
C LYS A 603 -6.37 -19.94 -12.52
N LEU A 604 -6.27 -20.99 -11.73
CA LEU A 604 -7.39 -21.83 -11.31
C LEU A 604 -7.62 -21.66 -9.80
N THR A 605 -8.69 -21.01 -9.43
CA THR A 605 -9.09 -20.86 -8.02
C THR A 605 -10.06 -21.97 -7.62
N VAL A 606 -9.74 -22.68 -6.53
CA VAL A 606 -10.56 -23.75 -5.93
C VAL A 606 -11.17 -23.26 -4.64
N GLN A 607 -12.48 -23.32 -4.52
CA GLN A 607 -13.22 -22.79 -3.38
C GLN A 607 -14.21 -23.79 -2.78
N ALA A 608 -14.43 -23.65 -1.47
CA ALA A 608 -15.55 -24.23 -0.74
C ALA A 608 -16.40 -23.09 -0.16
N ASN A 609 -17.59 -22.87 -0.70
CA ASN A 609 -18.38 -21.65 -0.52
C ASN A 609 -17.55 -20.41 -0.92
N SER A 610 -17.40 -19.40 -0.02
CA SER A 610 -16.55 -18.23 -0.22
C SER A 610 -15.08 -18.44 0.19
N THR A 611 -14.74 -19.60 0.77
CA THR A 611 -13.38 -19.87 1.25
C THR A 611 -12.53 -20.42 0.11
N THR A 612 -11.45 -19.73 -0.24
CA THR A 612 -10.46 -20.22 -1.20
C THR A 612 -9.62 -21.31 -0.54
N LEU A 613 -9.66 -22.53 -1.10
CA LEU A 613 -8.86 -23.66 -0.66
C LEU A 613 -7.44 -23.58 -1.22
N HIS A 614 -7.32 -23.23 -2.50
CA HIS A 614 -6.04 -23.01 -3.18
C HIS A 614 -6.23 -22.26 -4.49
N THR A 615 -5.14 -21.65 -4.99
CA THR A 615 -5.05 -21.11 -6.34
C THR A 615 -3.84 -21.73 -7.04
N TYR A 616 -4.08 -22.41 -8.14
CA TYR A 616 -3.07 -22.91 -9.08
C TYR A 616 -2.91 -21.94 -10.24
N SER A 617 -1.83 -22.05 -10.99
CA SER A 617 -1.52 -21.17 -12.11
C SER A 617 -0.76 -21.90 -13.23
N ASN A 618 -0.47 -21.22 -14.33
CA ASN A 618 0.46 -21.70 -15.36
C ASN A 618 1.82 -22.14 -14.80
N VAL A 619 2.24 -21.60 -13.65
CA VAL A 619 3.51 -21.96 -13.00
C VAL A 619 3.47 -23.39 -12.40
N ASP A 620 2.28 -23.92 -12.14
CA ASP A 620 2.07 -25.28 -11.65
C ASP A 620 2.02 -26.34 -12.79
N ALA A 621 2.40 -25.96 -14.02
CA ALA A 621 2.39 -26.84 -15.17
C ALA A 621 3.30 -28.07 -14.98
N GLY A 622 2.86 -29.21 -15.50
CA GLY A 622 3.58 -30.47 -15.37
C GLY A 622 3.17 -31.50 -16.40
N THR A 623 3.93 -32.62 -16.52
CA THR A 623 3.74 -33.62 -17.57
C THR A 623 2.56 -34.58 -17.34
N GLY A 624 1.74 -34.37 -16.33
CA GLY A 624 0.60 -35.24 -16.03
C GLY A 624 -0.20 -34.79 -14.83
N TYR A 625 -1.18 -35.59 -14.49
CA TYR A 625 -2.08 -35.31 -13.39
C TYR A 625 -1.43 -35.45 -12.02
N VAL A 626 -1.76 -34.50 -11.13
CA VAL A 626 -1.37 -34.53 -9.73
C VAL A 626 -2.62 -34.47 -8.85
N GLN A 627 -2.74 -35.41 -7.93
CA GLN A 627 -3.86 -35.43 -7.00
C GLN A 627 -3.73 -34.29 -6.00
N ARG A 628 -4.82 -33.55 -5.79
CA ARG A 628 -4.94 -32.47 -4.80
C ARG A 628 -5.98 -32.87 -3.76
N THR A 629 -5.71 -32.60 -2.48
CA THR A 629 -6.59 -33.03 -1.38
C THR A 629 -6.73 -31.95 -0.34
N PHE A 630 -7.96 -31.77 0.16
CA PHE A 630 -8.35 -30.76 1.15
C PHE A 630 -9.24 -31.39 2.21
N ASP A 631 -9.03 -31.01 3.49
CA ASP A 631 -9.92 -31.39 4.59
C ASP A 631 -11.09 -30.42 4.66
N LEU A 632 -12.30 -30.92 4.49
CA LEU A 632 -13.55 -30.18 4.60
C LEU A 632 -14.40 -30.63 5.80
N SER A 633 -13.79 -31.29 6.78
CA SER A 633 -14.51 -31.78 7.98
C SER A 633 -15.16 -30.65 8.78
N SER A 634 -14.68 -29.41 8.66
CA SER A 634 -15.30 -28.22 9.28
C SER A 634 -16.68 -27.88 8.71
N PHE A 635 -17.05 -28.41 7.56
CA PHE A 635 -18.36 -28.23 6.92
C PHE A 635 -19.34 -29.35 7.26
N ALA A 636 -19.01 -30.26 8.19
CA ALA A 636 -19.93 -31.32 8.62
C ALA A 636 -21.29 -30.75 9.07
N GLY A 637 -22.38 -31.32 8.56
CA GLY A 637 -23.75 -30.84 8.79
C GLY A 637 -24.19 -29.67 7.93
N GLN A 638 -23.34 -29.19 7.00
CA GLN A 638 -23.61 -28.04 6.15
C GLN A 638 -23.68 -28.43 4.67
N THR A 639 -24.38 -27.63 3.88
CA THR A 639 -24.28 -27.67 2.42
C THR A 639 -23.11 -26.80 1.98
N VAL A 640 -22.19 -27.38 1.23
CA VAL A 640 -21.03 -26.70 0.68
C VAL A 640 -21.09 -26.69 -0.85
N THR A 641 -20.79 -25.55 -1.43
CA THR A 641 -20.59 -25.41 -2.89
C THR A 641 -19.10 -25.47 -3.19
N LEU A 642 -18.67 -26.56 -3.82
CA LEU A 642 -17.34 -26.68 -4.38
C LEU A 642 -17.32 -25.96 -5.73
N LYS A 643 -16.33 -25.06 -5.92
CA LYS A 643 -16.24 -24.27 -7.15
C LYS A 643 -14.79 -24.20 -7.64
N PHE A 644 -14.62 -24.41 -8.92
CA PHE A 644 -13.42 -24.11 -9.67
C PHE A 644 -13.70 -22.91 -10.58
N THR A 645 -12.79 -21.98 -10.63
CA THR A 645 -12.83 -20.82 -11.53
C THR A 645 -11.47 -20.73 -12.22
N GLY A 646 -11.44 -21.01 -13.50
CA GLY A 646 -10.31 -20.79 -14.38
C GLY A 646 -10.40 -19.36 -14.94
N THR A 647 -9.29 -18.65 -14.97
CA THR A 647 -9.17 -17.33 -15.58
C THR A 647 -7.91 -17.29 -16.43
N GLU A 648 -8.06 -16.98 -17.69
CA GLU A 648 -6.99 -16.91 -18.69
C GLU A 648 -6.80 -15.43 -19.10
N ASP A 649 -5.56 -15.02 -19.26
CA ASP A 649 -5.23 -13.67 -19.69
C ASP A 649 -5.41 -13.45 -21.21
N SER A 650 -4.79 -12.45 -21.81
CA SER A 650 -4.98 -12.11 -23.23
C SER A 650 -4.03 -12.82 -24.18
N SER A 651 -3.08 -13.61 -23.70
CA SER A 651 -2.01 -14.23 -24.51
C SER A 651 -1.70 -15.64 -24.04
N LEU A 652 -1.15 -16.46 -24.91
CA LEU A 652 -0.71 -17.83 -24.64
C LEU A 652 -1.72 -18.67 -23.82
N GLN A 653 -1.92 -19.91 -24.19
CA GLN A 653 -2.94 -20.74 -23.56
C GLN A 653 -2.44 -21.43 -22.29
N THR A 654 -3.32 -21.52 -21.28
CA THR A 654 -3.17 -22.44 -20.15
C THR A 654 -4.44 -23.26 -19.98
N SER A 655 -4.33 -24.56 -20.02
CA SER A 655 -5.41 -25.53 -19.79
C SER A 655 -5.36 -26.02 -18.35
N PHE A 656 -6.47 -25.91 -17.64
CA PHE A 656 -6.66 -26.56 -16.34
C PHE A 656 -7.60 -27.75 -16.51
N VAL A 657 -7.07 -28.96 -16.44
CA VAL A 657 -7.83 -30.20 -16.68
C VAL A 657 -8.05 -30.91 -15.36
N ILE A 658 -9.32 -31.06 -14.99
CA ILE A 658 -9.75 -31.67 -13.73
C ILE A 658 -10.46 -32.99 -14.03
N ASP A 659 -10.12 -34.01 -13.25
CA ASP A 659 -10.78 -35.31 -13.37
C ASP A 659 -10.85 -36.00 -12.00
N ASP A 660 -11.64 -37.06 -11.92
CA ASP A 660 -11.80 -37.92 -10.74
C ASP A 660 -11.94 -37.16 -9.43
N ALA A 661 -12.84 -36.16 -9.42
CA ALA A 661 -13.16 -35.39 -8.23
C ALA A 661 -13.91 -36.29 -7.21
N ALA A 662 -13.52 -36.25 -5.95
CA ALA A 662 -14.14 -37.01 -4.90
C ALA A 662 -14.33 -36.13 -3.63
N LEU A 663 -15.51 -36.19 -3.03
CA LEU A 663 -15.75 -35.73 -1.68
C LEU A 663 -16.22 -36.91 -0.84
N ASN A 664 -15.29 -37.47 -0.10
CA ASN A 664 -15.55 -38.67 0.72
C ASN A 664 -15.83 -38.26 2.16
N ALA A 665 -17.00 -38.62 2.65
CA ALA A 665 -17.38 -38.48 4.03
C ALA A 665 -17.25 -39.81 4.78
N SER A 666 -16.66 -39.78 5.98
CA SER A 666 -16.44 -40.97 6.80
C SER A 666 -16.60 -40.71 8.31
#